data_6b9ec360d0fb3ed6c3cc4ac02f33ac1e
#
_entry.id   6b9ec360d0fb3ed6c3cc4ac02f33ac1e
#
_cell.length_a   1.000
_cell.length_b   1.000
_cell.length_c   1.000
_cell.angle_alpha   90.00
_cell.angle_beta   90.00
_cell.angle_gamma   90.00
#
_symmetry.space_group_name_H-M   'P 1'
#
loop_
_entity.id
_entity.type
_entity.pdbx_description
1 polymer ?
#
loop_
_entity_poly.entity_id
_entity_poly.type
_entity_poly.pdbx_seq_one_letter_code
_entity_poly.pdbx_strand_id
1 'polypeptide(L)'
;MNRRLPFPRRSHRTALAWSAGVTVLVTGAGAVAFAVAAGAVAAGATSVHRAATAAATLDIVPKPVSAKVGTGHFTLGRRARIVAAAGPHALAELAVARDLAAYLRPATGYPLPTATGTPRPGDVVLRIGQPATLGARHRAEGYELDTRTSGVQLEAATTHGLYDGIQTFRQLLPAWISSRAVMRGPWTTPVVSITDYPRYFYRGVMLDIARHYEPPSAVKKLISQVAAYKINVLHLHVSDDQGFRLAIHGFPRLTAIGGRGSVGTDGRPMDHGGFWTQAQYKAVVADAAAHFMTVVPEVDSPGHNNAIIMSEYNDRHNPALPVSPHSINCGQNKPPHWDYTEDVGYSALCPSSRDTWAIMTAIIDQLTAASPGPYYDLGGDEVPASILSAPRYASFINSEVGIVSRTGKTVMGWADIAGQGTRPPAGSVAEYWQPAGGTSPGTGTGREAVAKHMKIVMAPANHTYLDQKYIVTSRSSVPPSLGMNWACPTGCDVSSAYDWNPGGFVTGVTDRNVIGVEGDMWSETVPNLSDVDYMVFPRLLALAEVAWSPSARRTASSPAYHDFLLRLAAQGARLQAAGVNFYPSTQVPWALNVIGRSVQVGAHGRVHGPVATLSAPGYPTSSLTMCDSSLGIGCTIKWGDGTTSTGDVTGTNATGTRVNSLYAIFGQHTYAHPGTYHGVVLVSAGNAGPVRAAFTAIWP
;
A
#
# COMPACT_ATOMS: atom_id res chain seq x y z
N MET A 1 55.94 12.58 -27.82
CA MET A 1 56.50 11.21 -27.89
C MET A 1 56.15 10.52 -26.60
N ASN A 2 55.03 9.83 -26.61
CA ASN A 2 54.85 8.36 -26.57
C ASN A 2 55.37 7.70 -25.29
N ARG A 3 54.53 7.12 -24.45
CA ARG A 3 53.78 5.88 -24.66
C ARG A 3 52.78 5.67 -23.54
N ARG A 4 51.56 5.35 -23.89
CA ARG A 4 50.54 4.77 -22.99
C ARG A 4 50.90 3.30 -22.73
N LEU A 5 50.73 2.85 -21.48
CA LEU A 5 50.62 1.42 -21.12
C LEU A 5 49.23 1.19 -20.49
N PRO A 6 48.56 0.11 -20.83
CA PRO A 6 47.21 -0.16 -20.34
C PRO A 6 47.25 -0.91 -18.99
N PHE A 7 46.43 -0.51 -18.05
CA PHE A 7 46.14 -1.28 -16.83
C PHE A 7 45.04 -2.31 -17.10
N PRO A 8 45.19 -3.53 -16.55
CA PRO A 8 44.23 -4.62 -16.74
C PRO A 8 43.00 -4.43 -15.83
N ARG A 9 41.80 -4.59 -16.40
CA ARG A 9 40.56 -4.74 -15.68
C ARG A 9 40.60 -6.01 -14.83
N ARG A 10 40.44 -5.88 -13.53
CA ARG A 10 40.14 -7.00 -12.61
C ARG A 10 38.65 -7.02 -12.34
N SER A 11 37.99 -8.05 -12.86
CA SER A 11 36.67 -8.47 -12.45
C SER A 11 36.75 -9.20 -11.10
N HIS A 12 36.16 -8.71 -10.05
CA HIS A 12 35.94 -9.49 -8.84
C HIS A 12 34.50 -9.97 -8.81
N ARG A 13 34.29 -11.18 -9.30
CA ARG A 13 33.15 -12.02 -8.90
C ARG A 13 33.72 -12.96 -7.82
N THR A 14 33.29 -12.78 -6.61
CA THR A 14 33.45 -13.77 -5.52
C THR A 14 32.09 -14.34 -5.17
N ALA A 15 31.70 -15.40 -5.86
CA ALA A 15 30.64 -16.30 -5.41
C ALA A 15 31.25 -17.28 -4.41
N LEU A 16 30.81 -17.21 -3.16
CA LEU A 16 31.10 -18.26 -2.17
C LEU A 16 30.09 -19.39 -2.35
N ALA A 17 30.54 -20.45 -3.03
CA ALA A 17 29.80 -21.70 -3.07
C ALA A 17 30.23 -22.56 -1.88
N TRP A 18 29.32 -22.93 -1.03
CA TRP A 18 29.48 -24.02 -0.06
C TRP A 18 28.96 -25.30 -0.67
N SER A 19 29.89 -26.20 -1.08
CA SER A 19 29.59 -27.57 -1.47
C SER A 19 29.66 -28.45 -0.24
N ALA A 20 28.56 -29.00 0.22
CA ALA A 20 28.50 -30.12 1.11
C ALA A 20 28.56 -31.41 0.26
N GLY A 21 29.67 -32.12 0.30
CA GLY A 21 29.81 -33.40 -0.35
C GLY A 21 29.06 -34.50 0.39
N VAL A 22 28.16 -35.18 -0.30
CA VAL A 22 27.64 -36.47 0.09
C VAL A 22 28.12 -37.50 -0.89
N THR A 23 29.01 -38.38 -0.42
CA THR A 23 29.48 -39.55 -1.15
C THR A 23 28.44 -40.64 -1.08
N VAL A 24 27.84 -41.01 -2.21
CA VAL A 24 26.98 -42.20 -2.31
C VAL A 24 27.70 -43.24 -3.15
N LEU A 25 28.00 -44.37 -2.54
CA LEU A 25 28.45 -45.58 -3.23
C LEU A 25 27.31 -46.16 -4.05
N VAL A 26 27.53 -46.33 -5.34
CA VAL A 26 26.62 -47.08 -6.22
C VAL A 26 27.23 -48.46 -6.52
N THR A 27 26.51 -49.50 -6.07
CA THR A 27 26.75 -50.87 -6.57
C THR A 27 25.42 -51.39 -7.16
N GLY A 28 25.50 -51.91 -8.37
CA GLY A 28 24.58 -52.95 -8.84
C GLY A 28 23.59 -52.54 -9.96
N ALA A 29 23.81 -53.15 -11.09
CA ALA A 29 23.08 -53.06 -12.34
C ALA A 29 21.61 -53.54 -12.22
N GLY A 30 20.70 -52.81 -12.87
CA GLY A 30 19.32 -53.26 -13.11
C GLY A 30 18.66 -52.32 -14.12
N ALA A 31 18.65 -52.74 -15.38
CA ALA A 31 17.97 -51.99 -16.42
C ALA A 31 16.42 -52.11 -16.26
N VAL A 32 15.76 -51.01 -16.00
CA VAL A 32 14.31 -50.90 -16.08
C VAL A 32 13.98 -49.78 -17.09
N ALA A 33 13.37 -50.18 -18.19
CA ALA A 33 12.86 -49.26 -19.21
C ALA A 33 11.69 -48.47 -18.66
N PHE A 34 11.85 -47.15 -18.52
CA PHE A 34 10.72 -46.26 -18.27
C PHE A 34 10.15 -45.76 -19.59
N ALA A 35 8.93 -46.17 -19.86
CA ALA A 35 8.09 -45.58 -20.90
C ALA A 35 7.72 -44.15 -20.44
N VAL A 36 8.17 -43.13 -21.18
CA VAL A 36 7.73 -41.76 -20.97
C VAL A 36 6.33 -41.62 -21.58
N ALA A 37 5.33 -41.71 -20.71
CA ALA A 37 4.00 -41.26 -21.08
C ALA A 37 3.97 -39.74 -20.96
N ALA A 38 3.90 -39.03 -22.08
CA ALA A 38 3.62 -37.61 -22.15
C ALA A 38 2.17 -37.37 -21.69
N GLY A 39 1.98 -37.23 -20.38
CA GLY A 39 0.73 -36.74 -19.81
C GLY A 39 0.64 -35.25 -19.98
N ALA A 40 -0.19 -34.78 -20.91
CA ALA A 40 -0.61 -33.39 -20.95
C ALA A 40 -1.35 -33.06 -19.67
N VAL A 41 -0.71 -32.30 -18.78
CA VAL A 41 -1.38 -31.68 -17.63
C VAL A 41 -2.26 -30.56 -18.19
N ALA A 42 -3.49 -30.91 -18.52
CA ALA A 42 -4.55 -29.94 -18.69
C ALA A 42 -4.75 -29.26 -17.33
N ALA A 43 -4.30 -27.99 -17.21
CA ALA A 43 -4.66 -27.14 -16.10
C ALA A 43 -6.18 -26.94 -16.13
N GLY A 44 -6.89 -27.78 -15.40
CA GLY A 44 -8.32 -27.67 -15.18
C GLY A 44 -8.54 -26.43 -14.29
N ALA A 45 -8.79 -25.29 -14.92
CA ALA A 45 -9.46 -24.18 -14.25
C ALA A 45 -10.89 -24.65 -13.95
N THR A 46 -11.09 -25.24 -12.77
CA THR A 46 -12.42 -25.50 -12.24
C THR A 46 -13.13 -24.17 -12.07
N SER A 47 -14.06 -23.87 -12.98
CA SER A 47 -15.00 -22.78 -12.85
C SER A 47 -15.84 -23.04 -11.58
N VAL A 48 -15.55 -22.27 -10.53
CA VAL A 48 -16.41 -22.26 -9.35
C VAL A 48 -17.71 -21.57 -9.73
N HIS A 49 -18.67 -22.32 -10.20
CA HIS A 49 -20.06 -21.88 -10.28
C HIS A 49 -20.50 -21.60 -8.84
N ARG A 50 -20.80 -20.34 -8.52
CA ARG A 50 -21.42 -19.96 -7.24
C ARG A 50 -22.80 -20.62 -7.20
N ALA A 51 -22.89 -21.79 -6.57
CA ALA A 51 -24.16 -22.44 -6.29
C ALA A 51 -25.01 -21.50 -5.43
N ALA A 52 -26.29 -21.39 -5.73
CA ALA A 52 -27.25 -20.42 -5.19
C ALA A 52 -27.61 -20.61 -3.69
N THR A 53 -26.75 -21.21 -2.88
CA THR A 53 -26.98 -21.45 -1.43
C THR A 53 -25.79 -21.11 -0.53
N ALA A 54 -24.70 -20.56 -1.05
CA ALA A 54 -23.64 -20.01 -0.18
C ALA A 54 -24.12 -18.66 0.39
N ALA A 55 -24.01 -18.46 1.71
CA ALA A 55 -24.25 -17.18 2.35
C ALA A 55 -23.52 -16.08 1.56
N ALA A 56 -24.22 -15.01 1.18
CA ALA A 56 -23.66 -13.96 0.35
C ALA A 56 -22.41 -13.38 1.02
N THR A 57 -21.24 -13.66 0.47
CA THR A 57 -19.97 -13.08 0.94
C THR A 57 -19.94 -11.62 0.55
N LEU A 58 -19.61 -10.75 1.52
CA LEU A 58 -19.45 -9.31 1.27
C LEU A 58 -18.06 -9.06 0.70
N ASP A 59 -17.96 -8.23 -0.33
CA ASP A 59 -16.71 -7.90 -1.01
C ASP A 59 -15.90 -6.83 -0.24
N ILE A 60 -15.67 -7.04 1.06
CA ILE A 60 -14.99 -6.11 1.96
C ILE A 60 -13.57 -6.60 2.28
N VAL A 61 -12.60 -5.72 2.16
CA VAL A 61 -11.20 -5.90 2.57
C VAL A 61 -10.81 -4.69 3.42
N PRO A 62 -10.26 -4.88 4.63
CA PRO A 62 -10.15 -6.12 5.41
C PRO A 62 -11.51 -6.71 5.80
N LYS A 63 -11.53 -8.04 6.01
CA LYS A 63 -12.74 -8.76 6.43
C LYS A 63 -13.20 -8.33 7.81
N PRO A 64 -14.46 -7.90 7.98
CA PRO A 64 -15.01 -7.59 9.28
C PRO A 64 -15.02 -8.77 10.25
N VAL A 65 -14.92 -8.46 11.54
CA VAL A 65 -14.98 -9.47 12.62
C VAL A 65 -16.30 -10.25 12.58
N SER A 66 -17.40 -9.55 12.35
CA SER A 66 -18.73 -10.16 12.21
C SER A 66 -19.55 -9.41 11.18
N ALA A 67 -20.22 -10.15 10.30
CA ALA A 67 -21.17 -9.61 9.35
C ALA A 67 -22.35 -10.57 9.17
N LYS A 68 -23.58 -10.07 9.33
CA LYS A 68 -24.83 -10.83 9.16
C LYS A 68 -25.62 -10.19 8.04
N VAL A 69 -25.71 -10.85 6.88
CA VAL A 69 -26.49 -10.38 5.73
C VAL A 69 -27.96 -10.71 5.93
N GLY A 70 -28.79 -9.70 5.78
CA GLY A 70 -30.26 -9.80 5.81
C GLY A 70 -30.86 -9.84 4.40
N THR A 71 -32.16 -9.71 4.32
CA THR A 71 -32.92 -9.67 3.07
C THR A 71 -33.18 -8.23 2.63
N GLY A 72 -33.08 -7.98 1.31
CA GLY A 72 -33.32 -6.67 0.73
C GLY A 72 -32.05 -5.81 0.59
N HIS A 73 -32.26 -4.57 0.15
CA HIS A 73 -31.19 -3.63 -0.15
C HIS A 73 -31.56 -2.22 0.32
N PHE A 74 -30.59 -1.45 0.75
CA PHE A 74 -30.68 -0.01 0.86
C PHE A 74 -30.27 0.63 -0.49
N THR A 75 -30.96 1.66 -0.90
CA THR A 75 -30.61 2.46 -2.08
C THR A 75 -30.30 3.89 -1.66
N LEU A 76 -29.05 4.32 -1.84
CA LEU A 76 -28.65 5.71 -1.64
C LEU A 76 -29.28 6.56 -2.76
N GLY A 77 -30.28 7.32 -2.41
CA GLY A 77 -31.04 8.15 -3.34
C GLY A 77 -30.52 9.59 -3.43
N ARG A 78 -30.93 10.32 -4.46
CA ARG A 78 -30.54 11.73 -4.67
C ARG A 78 -30.97 12.67 -3.53
N ARG A 79 -32.01 12.29 -2.75
CA ARG A 79 -32.52 13.06 -1.60
C ARG A 79 -31.90 12.63 -0.26
N ALA A 80 -31.04 11.63 -0.25
CA ALA A 80 -30.37 11.18 0.96
C ALA A 80 -29.52 12.28 1.58
N ARG A 81 -29.48 12.31 2.90
CA ARG A 81 -28.61 13.18 3.72
C ARG A 81 -27.63 12.29 4.48
N ILE A 82 -26.52 12.88 4.87
CA ILE A 82 -25.60 12.28 5.84
C ILE A 82 -25.75 13.07 7.13
N VAL A 83 -26.29 12.42 8.17
CA VAL A 83 -26.78 13.08 9.38
C VAL A 83 -25.90 12.71 10.57
N ALA A 84 -25.33 13.72 11.22
CA ALA A 84 -24.77 13.60 12.56
C ALA A 84 -25.90 13.54 13.59
N ALA A 85 -25.87 12.59 14.52
CA ALA A 85 -26.90 12.48 15.54
C ALA A 85 -26.94 13.74 16.43
N ALA A 86 -28.12 14.11 16.91
CA ALA A 86 -28.23 15.21 17.87
C ALA A 86 -27.59 14.81 19.21
N GLY A 87 -26.67 15.64 19.72
CA GLY A 87 -25.98 15.35 20.97
C GLY A 87 -24.67 16.10 21.14
N PRO A 88 -23.91 15.80 22.20
CA PRO A 88 -22.68 16.52 22.55
C PRO A 88 -21.56 16.32 21.51
N HIS A 89 -21.62 15.26 20.69
CA HIS A 89 -20.62 14.91 19.69
C HIS A 89 -20.98 15.34 18.27
N ALA A 90 -22.11 16.03 18.08
CA ALA A 90 -22.66 16.36 16.76
C ALA A 90 -21.67 17.08 15.81
N LEU A 91 -20.79 17.94 16.31
CA LEU A 91 -19.77 18.62 15.49
C LEU A 91 -18.67 17.65 15.01
N ALA A 92 -18.23 16.73 15.86
CA ALA A 92 -17.25 15.72 15.52
C ALA A 92 -17.81 14.70 14.50
N GLU A 93 -19.04 14.24 14.72
CA GLU A 93 -19.78 13.39 13.79
C GLU A 93 -19.98 14.09 12.43
N LEU A 94 -20.30 15.39 12.46
CA LEU A 94 -20.50 16.19 11.24
C LEU A 94 -19.21 16.31 10.41
N ALA A 95 -18.02 16.31 11.03
CA ALA A 95 -16.75 16.28 10.31
C ALA A 95 -16.65 14.98 9.49
N VAL A 96 -16.85 13.81 10.11
CA VAL A 96 -16.83 12.51 9.42
C VAL A 96 -17.95 12.40 8.37
N ALA A 97 -19.12 13.01 8.63
CA ALA A 97 -20.20 13.07 7.66
C ALA A 97 -19.80 13.86 6.39
N ARG A 98 -19.03 14.95 6.56
CA ARG A 98 -18.48 15.72 5.43
C ARG A 98 -17.48 14.92 4.62
N ASP A 99 -16.62 14.13 5.27
CA ASP A 99 -15.67 13.24 4.61
C ASP A 99 -16.41 12.20 3.77
N LEU A 100 -17.41 11.54 4.34
CA LEU A 100 -18.24 10.60 3.58
C LEU A 100 -18.92 11.27 2.40
N ALA A 101 -19.50 12.46 2.58
CA ALA A 101 -20.11 13.22 1.49
C ALA A 101 -19.11 13.56 0.38
N ALA A 102 -17.89 13.97 0.75
CA ALA A 102 -16.82 14.28 -0.19
C ALA A 102 -16.42 13.06 -1.02
N TYR A 103 -16.41 11.85 -0.42
CA TYR A 103 -16.18 10.61 -1.14
C TYR A 103 -17.28 10.22 -2.12
N LEU A 104 -18.55 10.42 -1.74
CA LEU A 104 -19.69 9.89 -2.51
C LEU A 104 -20.14 10.83 -3.64
N ARG A 105 -19.99 12.14 -3.46
CA ARG A 105 -20.47 13.16 -4.41
C ARG A 105 -19.88 13.05 -5.81
N PRO A 106 -18.57 12.83 -6.00
CA PRO A 106 -17.98 12.79 -7.34
C PRO A 106 -18.64 11.72 -8.23
N ALA A 107 -18.78 10.51 -7.70
CA ALA A 107 -19.32 9.39 -8.46
C ALA A 107 -20.85 9.44 -8.60
N THR A 108 -21.55 9.87 -7.56
CA THR A 108 -23.02 9.87 -7.57
C THR A 108 -23.62 11.07 -8.31
N GLY A 109 -22.94 12.22 -8.31
CA GLY A 109 -23.51 13.50 -8.73
C GLY A 109 -24.65 13.95 -7.83
N TYR A 110 -24.80 13.38 -6.62
CA TYR A 110 -25.84 13.72 -5.66
C TYR A 110 -25.36 14.82 -4.70
N PRO A 111 -26.24 15.71 -4.25
CA PRO A 111 -25.87 16.79 -3.36
C PRO A 111 -25.43 16.30 -1.96
N LEU A 112 -26.00 15.19 -1.48
CA LEU A 112 -25.74 14.55 -0.18
C LEU A 112 -25.45 15.59 0.92
N PRO A 113 -26.41 16.44 1.29
CA PRO A 113 -26.22 17.46 2.28
C PRO A 113 -25.88 16.82 3.64
N THR A 114 -24.93 17.41 4.36
CA THR A 114 -24.59 17.03 5.72
C THR A 114 -25.37 17.90 6.70
N ALA A 115 -25.94 17.30 7.74
CA ALA A 115 -26.78 17.99 8.71
C ALA A 115 -26.61 17.40 10.12
N THR A 116 -26.98 18.15 11.12
CA THR A 116 -27.23 17.66 12.48
C THR A 116 -28.73 17.55 12.73
N GLY A 117 -29.16 16.60 13.55
CA GLY A 117 -30.57 16.55 14.02
C GLY A 117 -31.27 15.22 13.77
N THR A 118 -32.58 15.25 13.61
CA THR A 118 -33.41 14.05 13.51
C THR A 118 -33.28 13.36 12.16
N PRO A 119 -32.93 12.05 12.14
CA PRO A 119 -32.88 11.25 10.92
C PRO A 119 -34.23 11.07 10.26
N ARG A 120 -34.22 10.85 8.95
CA ARG A 120 -35.40 10.54 8.12
C ARG A 120 -35.14 9.24 7.35
N PRO A 121 -36.13 8.53 6.89
CA PRO A 121 -35.98 7.41 5.98
C PRO A 121 -35.10 7.80 4.76
N GLY A 122 -34.11 6.95 4.44
CA GLY A 122 -33.16 7.19 3.36
C GLY A 122 -31.86 7.89 3.78
N ASP A 123 -31.74 8.35 5.02
CA ASP A 123 -30.53 9.00 5.52
C ASP A 123 -29.44 7.97 5.87
N VAL A 124 -28.18 8.45 5.85
CA VAL A 124 -27.02 7.79 6.47
C VAL A 124 -26.72 8.51 7.78
N VAL A 125 -26.84 7.82 8.90
CA VAL A 125 -26.72 8.39 10.25
C VAL A 125 -25.39 7.99 10.87
N LEU A 126 -24.62 8.96 11.35
CA LEU A 126 -23.39 8.78 12.11
C LEU A 126 -23.63 9.15 13.58
N ARG A 127 -23.14 8.31 14.49
CA ARG A 127 -23.31 8.52 15.93
C ARG A 127 -22.06 8.12 16.71
N ILE A 128 -21.58 9.04 17.55
CA ILE A 128 -20.63 8.69 18.62
C ILE A 128 -21.43 8.25 19.85
N GLY A 129 -21.24 7.00 20.25
CA GLY A 129 -22.00 6.37 21.33
C GLY A 129 -21.21 5.27 22.02
N GLN A 130 -21.93 4.34 22.62
CA GLN A 130 -21.35 3.15 23.27
C GLN A 130 -21.84 1.89 22.54
N PRO A 131 -21.21 1.50 21.42
CA PRO A 131 -21.62 0.31 20.68
C PRO A 131 -21.70 -0.89 21.62
N ALA A 132 -22.84 -1.58 21.64
CA ALA A 132 -23.16 -2.57 22.67
C ALA A 132 -22.30 -3.83 22.59
N THR A 133 -21.84 -4.15 21.36
CA THR A 133 -21.08 -5.37 21.10
C THR A 133 -19.56 -5.19 21.24
N LEU A 134 -19.06 -3.94 21.39
CA LEU A 134 -17.63 -3.64 21.48
C LEU A 134 -17.13 -3.62 22.92
N GLY A 135 -16.20 -4.52 23.22
CA GLY A 135 -15.41 -4.48 24.46
C GLY A 135 -14.53 -3.22 24.56
N ALA A 136 -14.19 -2.79 25.77
CA ALA A 136 -13.46 -1.55 26.03
C ALA A 136 -12.17 -1.38 25.20
N ARG A 137 -11.41 -2.46 25.02
CA ARG A 137 -10.15 -2.47 24.25
C ARG A 137 -10.32 -2.21 22.74
N HIS A 138 -11.53 -2.36 22.21
CA HIS A 138 -11.84 -2.20 20.78
C HIS A 138 -12.53 -0.89 20.44
N ARG A 139 -12.83 -0.06 21.45
CA ARG A 139 -13.60 1.18 21.27
C ARG A 139 -12.86 2.28 20.53
N ALA A 140 -11.54 2.25 20.49
CA ALA A 140 -10.77 3.31 19.85
C ALA A 140 -11.04 3.39 18.33
N GLU A 141 -11.16 2.24 17.66
CA GLU A 141 -11.30 2.12 16.21
C GLU A 141 -12.50 1.24 15.80
N GLY A 142 -13.13 0.55 16.75
CA GLY A 142 -14.27 -0.33 16.46
C GLY A 142 -15.56 0.44 16.20
N TYR A 143 -16.44 -0.20 15.44
CA TYR A 143 -17.76 0.33 15.05
C TYR A 143 -18.80 -0.75 14.86
N GLU A 144 -20.06 -0.32 14.87
CA GLU A 144 -21.23 -1.08 14.44
C GLU A 144 -21.85 -0.37 13.22
N LEU A 145 -22.10 -1.13 12.15
CA LEU A 145 -22.70 -0.62 10.92
C LEU A 145 -23.93 -1.47 10.56
N ASP A 146 -25.09 -0.86 10.58
CA ASP A 146 -26.34 -1.44 10.16
C ASP A 146 -26.85 -0.76 8.89
N THR A 147 -27.03 -1.53 7.83
CA THR A 147 -27.80 -1.10 6.65
C THR A 147 -29.17 -1.76 6.67
N ARG A 148 -30.19 -0.95 6.49
CA ARG A 148 -31.60 -1.37 6.45
C ARG A 148 -32.24 -0.80 5.20
N THR A 149 -33.34 -1.36 4.73
CA THR A 149 -34.08 -0.81 3.58
C THR A 149 -34.49 0.66 3.79
N SER A 150 -34.63 1.09 5.04
CA SER A 150 -35.04 2.45 5.42
C SER A 150 -33.88 3.43 5.62
N GLY A 151 -32.60 3.00 5.63
CA GLY A 151 -31.46 3.87 5.89
C GLY A 151 -30.23 3.11 6.39
N VAL A 152 -29.21 3.88 6.76
CA VAL A 152 -27.93 3.35 7.29
C VAL A 152 -27.67 3.97 8.65
N GLN A 153 -27.22 3.17 9.61
CA GLN A 153 -26.76 3.62 10.92
C GLN A 153 -25.33 3.13 11.15
N LEU A 154 -24.47 4.05 11.49
CA LEU A 154 -23.07 3.77 11.89
C LEU A 154 -22.85 4.36 13.27
N GLU A 155 -22.47 3.51 14.22
CA GLU A 155 -22.15 3.90 15.59
C GLU A 155 -20.74 3.46 15.98
N ALA A 156 -19.98 4.36 16.62
CA ALA A 156 -18.65 4.09 17.16
C ALA A 156 -18.43 4.90 18.44
N ALA A 157 -17.43 4.54 19.23
CA ALA A 157 -17.10 5.30 20.44
C ALA A 157 -16.25 6.54 20.16
N THR A 158 -15.64 6.64 18.98
CA THR A 158 -14.73 7.71 18.55
C THR A 158 -14.99 8.12 17.11
N THR A 159 -14.45 9.28 16.71
CA THR A 159 -14.42 9.70 15.30
C THR A 159 -13.59 8.76 14.42
N HIS A 160 -12.51 8.16 14.97
CA HIS A 160 -11.70 7.18 14.24
C HIS A 160 -12.52 5.93 13.89
N GLY A 161 -13.25 5.37 14.86
CA GLY A 161 -14.14 4.24 14.58
C GLY A 161 -15.26 4.58 13.58
N LEU A 162 -15.81 5.81 13.61
CA LEU A 162 -16.74 6.28 12.56
C LEU A 162 -16.05 6.34 11.19
N TYR A 163 -14.81 6.81 11.14
CA TYR A 163 -14.04 6.90 9.89
C TYR A 163 -13.79 5.49 9.29
N ASP A 164 -13.38 4.51 10.11
CA ASP A 164 -13.22 3.12 9.68
C ASP A 164 -14.54 2.50 9.20
N GLY A 165 -15.63 2.83 9.88
CA GLY A 165 -16.97 2.41 9.49
C GLY A 165 -17.43 2.97 8.15
N ILE A 166 -17.13 4.25 7.84
CA ILE A 166 -17.46 4.81 6.51
C ILE A 166 -16.61 4.17 5.41
N GLN A 167 -15.38 3.70 5.65
CA GLN A 167 -14.62 2.96 4.64
C GLN A 167 -15.31 1.63 4.33
N THR A 168 -15.84 0.94 5.33
CA THR A 168 -16.63 -0.28 5.12
C THR A 168 -17.95 0.01 4.39
N PHE A 169 -18.68 1.06 4.76
CA PHE A 169 -19.89 1.47 4.03
C PHE A 169 -19.63 1.77 2.55
N ARG A 170 -18.50 2.44 2.23
CA ARG A 170 -18.07 2.68 0.85
C ARG A 170 -17.84 1.38 0.08
N GLN A 171 -17.29 0.35 0.74
CA GLN A 171 -17.06 -0.96 0.11
C GLN A 171 -18.33 -1.78 -0.09
N LEU A 172 -19.39 -1.52 0.67
CA LEU A 172 -20.71 -2.11 0.45
C LEU A 172 -21.42 -1.56 -0.80
N LEU A 173 -21.09 -0.32 -1.22
CA LEU A 173 -21.58 0.29 -2.44
C LEU A 173 -20.88 -0.28 -3.67
N PRO A 174 -21.50 -0.24 -4.88
CA PRO A 174 -20.83 -0.66 -6.11
C PRO A 174 -19.44 -0.04 -6.30
N ALA A 175 -18.51 -0.77 -6.88
CA ALA A 175 -17.11 -0.37 -7.03
C ALA A 175 -16.92 1.01 -7.67
N TRP A 176 -17.81 1.40 -8.58
CA TRP A 176 -17.82 2.68 -9.29
C TRP A 176 -18.04 3.91 -8.38
N ILE A 177 -18.40 3.70 -7.11
CA ILE A 177 -18.49 4.78 -6.11
C ILE A 177 -17.13 5.47 -5.89
N SER A 178 -16.03 4.80 -6.22
CA SER A 178 -14.67 5.34 -6.14
C SER A 178 -14.29 6.21 -7.35
N SER A 179 -15.16 6.36 -8.34
CA SER A 179 -14.92 7.18 -9.54
C SER A 179 -14.91 8.67 -9.18
N ARG A 180 -13.98 9.41 -9.81
CA ARG A 180 -13.92 10.87 -9.74
C ARG A 180 -14.87 11.56 -10.72
N ALA A 181 -15.47 10.80 -11.64
CA ALA A 181 -16.47 11.27 -12.58
C ALA A 181 -17.86 10.70 -12.21
N VAL A 182 -18.92 11.43 -12.55
CA VAL A 182 -20.28 10.96 -12.31
C VAL A 182 -20.54 9.67 -13.07
N MET A 183 -21.01 8.66 -12.34
CA MET A 183 -21.34 7.33 -12.85
C MET A 183 -22.83 7.06 -12.67
N ARG A 184 -23.36 6.14 -13.46
CA ARG A 184 -24.76 5.76 -13.35
C ARG A 184 -24.95 4.71 -12.25
N GLY A 185 -25.86 5.00 -11.30
CA GLY A 185 -26.29 4.02 -10.29
C GLY A 185 -27.03 2.80 -10.89
N PRO A 186 -27.69 1.98 -10.09
CA PRO A 186 -28.11 2.27 -8.72
C PRO A 186 -26.97 2.15 -7.69
N TRP A 187 -27.02 2.99 -6.67
CA TRP A 187 -26.11 2.98 -5.54
C TRP A 187 -26.74 2.18 -4.39
N THR A 188 -26.62 0.87 -4.46
CA THR A 188 -27.28 -0.05 -3.52
C THR A 188 -26.27 -0.77 -2.64
N THR A 189 -26.66 -1.04 -1.40
CA THR A 189 -25.95 -1.95 -0.50
C THR A 189 -26.88 -3.06 -0.04
N PRO A 190 -26.40 -4.28 0.25
CA PRO A 190 -27.21 -5.29 0.92
C PRO A 190 -27.65 -4.78 2.29
N VAL A 191 -28.77 -5.30 2.80
CA VAL A 191 -29.10 -5.20 4.24
C VAL A 191 -28.10 -6.04 5.00
N VAL A 192 -27.34 -5.42 5.93
CA VAL A 192 -26.31 -6.12 6.71
C VAL A 192 -26.12 -5.45 8.06
N SER A 193 -25.80 -6.27 9.08
CA SER A 193 -25.33 -5.82 10.39
C SER A 193 -23.87 -6.27 10.57
N ILE A 194 -22.98 -5.29 10.79
CA ILE A 194 -21.53 -5.50 10.93
C ILE A 194 -21.10 -4.99 12.30
N THR A 195 -20.30 -5.82 13.00
CA THR A 195 -19.48 -5.40 14.14
C THR A 195 -18.02 -5.63 13.77
N ASP A 196 -17.20 -4.60 13.90
CA ASP A 196 -15.82 -4.65 13.41
C ASP A 196 -14.85 -3.85 14.26
N TYR A 197 -13.61 -4.32 14.34
CA TYR A 197 -12.50 -3.69 15.04
C TYR A 197 -11.16 -4.34 14.66
N PRO A 198 -10.01 -3.63 14.80
CA PRO A 198 -8.71 -4.16 14.41
C PRO A 198 -8.17 -5.22 15.40
N ARG A 199 -7.36 -6.14 14.88
CA ARG A 199 -6.51 -7.04 15.65
C ARG A 199 -5.34 -6.28 16.28
N TYR A 200 -4.66 -5.42 15.50
CA TYR A 200 -3.52 -4.62 15.90
C TYR A 200 -3.79 -3.13 15.74
N PHE A 201 -3.22 -2.33 16.63
CA PHE A 201 -3.38 -0.87 16.60
C PHE A 201 -2.52 -0.18 15.55
N TYR A 202 -1.34 -0.73 15.25
CA TYR A 202 -0.43 -0.20 14.25
C TYR A 202 -0.61 -0.98 12.94
N ARG A 203 -0.99 -0.29 11.90
CA ARG A 203 -1.16 -0.83 10.54
C ARG A 203 -0.49 0.13 9.59
N GLY A 204 0.80 -0.12 9.35
CA GLY A 204 1.70 0.79 8.69
C GLY A 204 1.84 0.56 7.19
N VAL A 205 2.17 1.63 6.53
CA VAL A 205 2.89 1.63 5.26
C VAL A 205 4.09 2.56 5.39
N MET A 206 5.29 2.04 5.18
CA MET A 206 6.48 2.86 5.04
C MET A 206 6.61 3.30 3.59
N LEU A 207 7.07 4.53 3.38
CA LEU A 207 7.43 5.06 2.06
C LEU A 207 8.82 5.70 2.12
N ASP A 208 9.73 5.14 1.37
CA ASP A 208 11.04 5.74 1.11
C ASP A 208 10.90 6.86 0.07
N ILE A 209 11.24 8.08 0.47
CA ILE A 209 11.36 9.24 -0.42
C ILE A 209 12.81 9.71 -0.56
N ALA A 210 13.75 8.98 0.06
CA ALA A 210 15.15 9.32 0.05
C ALA A 210 15.87 8.82 -1.22
N ARG A 211 15.62 7.58 -1.65
CA ARG A 211 16.24 7.02 -2.85
C ARG A 211 15.70 7.67 -4.11
N HIS A 212 14.38 7.89 -4.16
CA HIS A 212 13.72 8.72 -5.18
C HIS A 212 12.78 9.74 -4.53
N TYR A 213 12.82 10.96 -5.03
CA TYR A 213 12.03 12.05 -4.47
C TYR A 213 10.56 11.94 -4.88
N GLU A 214 9.67 11.93 -3.88
CA GLU A 214 8.23 12.04 -4.10
C GLU A 214 7.71 13.41 -3.63
N PRO A 215 6.94 14.13 -4.46
CA PRO A 215 6.37 15.40 -4.04
C PRO A 215 5.25 15.20 -3.00
N PRO A 216 4.99 16.20 -2.12
CA PRO A 216 3.94 16.10 -1.11
C PRO A 216 2.56 15.71 -1.64
N SER A 217 2.24 16.09 -2.88
CA SER A 217 0.97 15.73 -3.54
C SER A 217 0.86 14.24 -3.85
N ALA A 218 1.98 13.58 -4.18
CA ALA A 218 2.04 12.14 -4.41
C ALA A 218 1.78 11.38 -3.11
N VAL A 219 2.47 11.78 -2.02
CA VAL A 219 2.30 11.16 -0.71
C VAL A 219 0.87 11.34 -0.16
N LYS A 220 0.26 12.52 -0.33
CA LYS A 220 -1.15 12.73 0.02
C LYS A 220 -2.12 11.84 -0.78
N LYS A 221 -1.80 11.58 -2.05
CA LYS A 221 -2.58 10.62 -2.85
C LYS A 221 -2.46 9.21 -2.28
N LEU A 222 -1.25 8.76 -1.94
CA LEU A 222 -1.03 7.45 -1.29
C LEU A 222 -1.80 7.35 0.03
N ILE A 223 -1.72 8.38 0.91
CA ILE A 223 -2.49 8.45 2.17
C ILE A 223 -3.97 8.16 1.92
N SER A 224 -4.59 8.85 0.97
CA SER A 224 -6.02 8.67 0.68
C SER A 224 -6.36 7.27 0.12
N GLN A 225 -5.43 6.63 -0.58
CA GLN A 225 -5.59 5.29 -1.15
C GLN A 225 -5.51 4.22 -0.05
N VAL A 226 -4.51 4.30 0.82
CA VAL A 226 -4.25 3.27 1.83
C VAL A 226 -5.21 3.39 3.02
N ALA A 227 -5.60 4.60 3.42
CA ALA A 227 -6.60 4.84 4.46
C ALA A 227 -7.97 4.24 4.12
N ALA A 228 -8.31 4.10 2.83
CA ALA A 228 -9.52 3.41 2.38
C ALA A 228 -9.58 1.93 2.79
N TYR A 229 -8.45 1.35 3.16
CA TYR A 229 -8.27 -0.03 3.63
C TYR A 229 -7.84 -0.10 5.10
N LYS A 230 -8.09 0.99 5.86
CA LYS A 230 -7.86 1.08 7.31
C LYS A 230 -6.38 0.98 7.73
N ILE A 231 -5.45 1.32 6.84
CA ILE A 231 -4.07 1.64 7.19
C ILE A 231 -4.11 2.95 7.97
N ASN A 232 -3.44 3.03 9.12
CA ASN A 232 -3.50 4.18 10.03
C ASN A 232 -2.14 4.77 10.41
N VAL A 233 -1.04 4.25 9.82
CA VAL A 233 0.30 4.80 9.99
C VAL A 233 0.96 4.98 8.63
N LEU A 234 1.53 6.17 8.41
CA LEU A 234 2.50 6.45 7.37
C LEU A 234 3.87 6.57 8.04
N HIS A 235 4.71 5.58 7.86
CA HIS A 235 6.12 5.67 8.21
C HIS A 235 6.85 6.32 7.04
N LEU A 236 7.54 7.43 7.27
CA LEU A 236 8.12 8.24 6.23
C LEU A 236 9.64 8.28 6.37
N HIS A 237 10.32 7.52 5.53
CA HIS A 237 11.77 7.45 5.43
C HIS A 237 12.27 8.63 4.59
N VAL A 238 12.80 9.68 5.28
CA VAL A 238 13.10 10.98 4.65
C VAL A 238 14.56 11.19 4.34
N SER A 239 15.44 10.29 4.79
CA SER A 239 16.87 10.38 4.51
C SER A 239 17.49 9.01 4.35
N ASP A 240 18.45 8.93 3.43
CA ASP A 240 19.31 7.77 3.23
C ASP A 240 20.61 8.20 2.52
N ASP A 241 21.41 7.25 2.06
CA ASP A 241 22.69 7.52 1.40
C ASP A 241 22.55 8.40 0.15
N GLN A 242 21.45 8.28 -0.58
CA GLN A 242 21.22 9.00 -1.83
C GLN A 242 20.45 10.32 -1.66
N GLY A 243 19.80 10.56 -0.52
CA GLY A 243 19.00 11.77 -0.39
C GLY A 243 18.61 12.16 1.03
N PHE A 244 18.51 13.48 1.26
CA PHE A 244 17.93 14.07 2.46
C PHE A 244 16.76 14.99 2.05
N ARG A 245 15.52 14.69 2.45
CA ARG A 245 14.33 15.24 1.80
C ARG A 245 13.56 16.28 2.62
N LEU A 246 14.09 16.76 3.74
CA LEU A 246 13.37 17.71 4.57
C LEU A 246 14.25 18.89 5.00
N ALA A 247 13.76 20.12 4.81
CA ALA A 247 14.47 21.32 5.23
C ALA A 247 14.56 21.40 6.78
N ILE A 248 15.79 21.57 7.28
CA ILE A 248 16.10 21.73 8.70
C ILE A 248 16.65 23.14 8.94
N HIS A 249 16.01 23.90 9.81
CA HIS A 249 16.47 25.23 10.19
C HIS A 249 17.87 25.15 10.82
N GLY A 250 18.77 26.01 10.39
CA GLY A 250 20.16 26.00 10.78
C GLY A 250 21.09 25.15 9.90
N PHE A 251 20.53 24.22 9.09
CA PHE A 251 21.27 23.30 8.24
C PHE A 251 20.78 23.30 6.79
N PRO A 252 20.89 24.44 6.07
CA PRO A 252 20.33 24.54 4.69
C PRO A 252 21.04 23.62 3.69
N ARG A 253 22.27 23.21 3.95
CA ARG A 253 23.04 22.31 3.06
C ARG A 253 22.49 20.90 3.05
N LEU A 254 21.84 20.42 4.11
CA LEU A 254 21.16 19.13 4.14
C LEU A 254 20.22 18.94 2.93
N THR A 255 19.54 19.99 2.52
CA THR A 255 18.67 19.95 1.33
C THR A 255 19.29 20.55 0.09
N ALA A 256 20.12 21.59 0.19
CA ALA A 256 20.77 22.20 -0.96
C ALA A 256 21.77 21.27 -1.65
N ILE A 257 22.35 20.33 -0.91
CA ILE A 257 23.28 19.30 -1.39
C ILE A 257 22.62 17.93 -1.29
N GLY A 258 22.24 17.50 -0.08
CA GLY A 258 21.64 16.17 0.15
C GLY A 258 20.29 15.96 -0.56
N GLY A 259 19.55 17.02 -0.84
CA GLY A 259 18.31 16.93 -1.61
C GLY A 259 18.47 16.69 -3.12
N ARG A 260 19.69 16.64 -3.65
CA ARG A 260 19.93 16.52 -5.10
C ARG A 260 20.25 15.12 -5.58
N GLY A 261 20.50 14.18 -4.65
CA GLY A 261 20.82 12.80 -5.01
C GLY A 261 19.57 11.98 -5.30
N SER A 262 19.77 10.87 -5.96
CA SER A 262 18.82 9.75 -6.14
C SER A 262 19.60 8.51 -6.55
N VAL A 263 18.99 7.33 -6.45
CA VAL A 263 19.54 6.14 -7.11
C VAL A 263 19.58 6.37 -8.62
N GLY A 264 20.57 5.83 -9.27
CA GLY A 264 20.77 6.01 -10.70
C GLY A 264 21.70 4.98 -11.31
N THR A 265 22.14 5.25 -12.53
CA THR A 265 23.02 4.37 -13.30
C THR A 265 24.27 5.10 -13.77
N ASP A 266 25.35 4.34 -14.02
CA ASP A 266 26.62 4.85 -14.57
C ASP A 266 27.22 6.03 -13.76
N GLY A 267 27.06 6.01 -12.42
CA GLY A 267 27.60 7.04 -11.53
C GLY A 267 26.89 8.39 -11.62
N ARG A 268 25.61 8.40 -12.05
CA ARG A 268 24.75 9.59 -12.12
C ARG A 268 23.40 9.33 -11.51
N PRO A 269 22.79 10.31 -10.82
CA PRO A 269 21.42 10.17 -10.32
C PRO A 269 20.44 10.04 -11.48
N MET A 270 19.37 9.26 -11.28
CA MET A 270 18.31 9.07 -12.28
C MET A 270 17.45 10.32 -12.43
N ASP A 271 17.24 11.06 -11.36
CA ASP A 271 16.39 12.25 -11.30
C ASP A 271 17.13 13.44 -10.65
N HIS A 272 16.49 14.59 -10.61
CA HIS A 272 17.07 15.80 -10.05
C HIS A 272 16.88 15.91 -8.51
N GLY A 273 16.34 14.86 -7.87
CA GLY A 273 16.02 14.88 -6.46
C GLY A 273 14.94 15.91 -6.12
N GLY A 274 14.97 16.35 -4.88
CA GLY A 274 14.04 17.34 -4.34
C GLY A 274 14.02 17.28 -2.82
N PHE A 275 13.28 18.20 -2.21
CA PHE A 275 13.05 18.20 -0.78
C PHE A 275 11.76 18.93 -0.44
N TRP A 276 11.27 18.70 0.77
CA TRP A 276 10.12 19.41 1.31
C TRP A 276 10.55 20.51 2.27
N THR A 277 9.85 21.63 2.21
CA THR A 277 9.91 22.65 3.27
C THR A 277 9.20 22.13 4.54
N GLN A 278 9.49 22.73 5.68
CA GLN A 278 8.77 22.44 6.93
C GLN A 278 7.25 22.64 6.78
N ALA A 279 6.83 23.64 6.01
CA ALA A 279 5.40 23.88 5.75
C ALA A 279 4.75 22.74 4.93
N GLN A 280 5.47 22.22 3.92
CA GLN A 280 5.00 21.09 3.11
C GLN A 280 4.92 19.80 3.95
N TYR A 281 5.91 19.54 4.79
CA TYR A 281 5.88 18.41 5.71
C TYR A 281 4.67 18.49 6.65
N LYS A 282 4.48 19.62 7.34
CA LYS A 282 3.31 19.84 8.21
C LYS A 282 1.98 19.69 7.46
N ALA A 283 1.94 20.08 6.18
CA ALA A 283 0.74 19.88 5.37
C ALA A 283 0.47 18.41 5.00
N VAL A 284 1.51 17.57 4.90
CA VAL A 284 1.35 16.11 4.76
C VAL A 284 0.89 15.49 6.09
N VAL A 285 1.50 15.90 7.21
CA VAL A 285 1.09 15.44 8.55
C VAL A 285 -0.37 15.79 8.84
N ALA A 286 -0.81 16.99 8.47
CA ALA A 286 -2.21 17.40 8.63
C ALA A 286 -3.16 16.60 7.73
N ASP A 287 -2.76 16.30 6.51
CA ASP A 287 -3.53 15.47 5.58
C ASP A 287 -3.67 14.03 6.11
N ALA A 288 -2.58 13.44 6.61
CA ALA A 288 -2.61 12.14 7.25
C ALA A 288 -3.57 12.12 8.45
N ALA A 289 -3.49 13.14 9.32
CA ALA A 289 -4.38 13.27 10.47
C ALA A 289 -5.85 13.40 10.07
N ALA A 290 -6.16 14.08 8.96
CA ALA A 290 -7.52 14.15 8.41
C ALA A 290 -8.05 12.78 7.94
N HIS A 291 -7.16 11.85 7.64
CA HIS A 291 -7.46 10.46 7.30
C HIS A 291 -7.28 9.50 8.50
N PHE A 292 -7.18 10.04 9.72
CA PHE A 292 -6.90 9.29 10.95
C PHE A 292 -5.62 8.46 10.88
N MET A 293 -4.63 8.93 10.11
CA MET A 293 -3.31 8.32 10.03
C MET A 293 -2.30 9.13 10.84
N THR A 294 -1.39 8.42 11.50
CA THR A 294 -0.22 8.97 12.19
C THR A 294 0.98 8.95 11.25
N VAL A 295 1.73 10.05 11.17
CA VAL A 295 3.03 10.06 10.50
C VAL A 295 4.12 9.74 11.51
N VAL A 296 4.94 8.73 11.21
CA VAL A 296 6.18 8.40 11.91
C VAL A 296 7.34 8.89 11.03
N PRO A 297 8.05 9.94 11.41
CA PRO A 297 9.24 10.37 10.68
C PRO A 297 10.43 9.48 11.01
N GLU A 298 11.18 9.09 10.01
CA GLU A 298 12.46 8.40 10.14
C GLU A 298 13.59 9.20 9.52
N VAL A 299 14.67 9.34 10.27
CA VAL A 299 15.99 9.69 9.76
C VAL A 299 16.93 8.61 10.26
N ASP A 300 17.25 7.70 9.37
CA ASP A 300 18.10 6.57 9.71
C ASP A 300 19.50 7.02 10.15
N SER A 301 20.01 6.37 11.18
CA SER A 301 21.33 6.62 11.73
C SER A 301 21.81 5.47 12.66
N PRO A 302 23.11 5.26 12.79
CA PRO A 302 24.25 5.97 12.20
C PRO A 302 24.60 5.56 10.77
N GLY A 303 24.04 4.45 10.24
CA GLY A 303 24.15 4.06 8.84
C GLY A 303 23.33 4.94 7.91
N HIS A 304 23.35 4.64 6.59
CA HIS A 304 22.48 5.29 5.60
C HIS A 304 22.52 6.83 5.60
N ASN A 305 23.70 7.40 5.82
CA ASN A 305 23.87 8.84 6.08
C ASN A 305 24.80 9.56 5.08
N ASN A 306 25.09 8.96 3.93
CA ASN A 306 25.99 9.61 2.98
C ASN A 306 25.47 10.98 2.53
N ALA A 307 24.15 11.17 2.37
CA ALA A 307 23.58 12.47 2.02
C ALA A 307 23.84 13.54 3.11
N ILE A 308 23.73 13.19 4.39
CA ILE A 308 24.10 14.08 5.52
C ILE A 308 25.60 14.35 5.49
N ILE A 309 26.42 13.31 5.33
CA ILE A 309 27.88 13.42 5.29
C ILE A 309 28.30 14.32 4.12
N MET A 310 27.80 14.09 2.91
CA MET A 310 28.09 14.94 1.75
C MET A 310 27.70 16.39 1.94
N SER A 311 26.62 16.63 2.67
CA SER A 311 26.10 17.96 2.92
C SER A 311 26.95 18.75 3.93
N GLU A 312 27.35 18.12 5.01
CA GLU A 312 27.95 18.82 6.18
C GLU A 312 29.45 18.50 6.37
N TYR A 313 30.02 17.63 5.54
CA TYR A 313 31.45 17.32 5.59
C TYR A 313 32.30 18.54 5.27
N ASN A 314 33.18 18.91 6.19
CA ASN A 314 34.07 20.07 6.09
C ASN A 314 33.36 21.45 5.96
N ASP A 315 32.10 21.58 6.39
CA ASP A 315 31.47 22.89 6.40
C ASP A 315 31.92 23.74 7.59
N ARG A 316 33.07 24.41 7.40
CA ARG A 316 33.64 25.33 8.40
C ARG A 316 32.86 26.65 8.53
N HIS A 317 31.86 26.87 7.70
CA HIS A 317 31.10 28.12 7.62
C HIS A 317 29.69 28.03 8.22
N ASN A 318 29.26 26.83 8.63
CA ASN A 318 27.95 26.68 9.29
C ASN A 318 28.04 27.12 10.76
N PRO A 319 27.44 28.27 11.15
CA PRO A 319 27.50 28.76 12.53
C PRO A 319 26.75 27.86 13.52
N ALA A 320 25.93 26.93 13.07
CA ALA A 320 25.24 25.96 13.91
C ALA A 320 26.14 24.78 14.32
N LEU A 321 27.27 24.59 13.64
CA LEU A 321 28.21 23.52 13.97
C LEU A 321 29.29 24.01 14.93
N PRO A 322 29.54 23.31 16.06
CA PRO A 322 30.71 23.54 16.87
C PRO A 322 31.98 23.18 16.07
N VAL A 323 33.04 23.92 16.24
CA VAL A 323 34.34 23.56 15.65
C VAL A 323 34.79 22.25 16.24
N SER A 324 34.62 21.16 15.50
CA SER A 324 35.02 19.82 15.93
C SER A 324 36.32 19.41 15.22
N PRO A 325 37.30 18.89 15.94
CA PRO A 325 38.49 18.31 15.33
C PRO A 325 38.21 16.94 14.69
N HIS A 326 37.03 16.37 14.94
CA HIS A 326 36.65 15.03 14.49
C HIS A 326 35.67 15.12 13.32
N SER A 327 35.94 14.34 12.28
CA SER A 327 35.04 14.19 11.13
C SER A 327 33.69 13.61 11.56
N ILE A 328 32.62 14.05 10.93
CA ILE A 328 31.30 13.42 11.06
C ILE A 328 31.26 12.07 10.37
N ASN A 329 32.19 11.78 9.44
CA ASN A 329 32.21 10.58 8.62
C ASN A 329 33.08 9.47 9.25
N CYS A 330 32.43 8.43 9.74
CA CYS A 330 33.05 7.16 10.15
C CYS A 330 33.00 6.08 9.07
N GLY A 331 32.24 6.28 8.00
CA GLY A 331 32.09 5.34 6.89
C GLY A 331 33.37 5.05 6.11
N GLN A 332 33.28 4.17 5.14
CA GLN A 332 34.42 3.77 4.27
C GLN A 332 34.68 4.79 3.17
N ASN A 333 33.68 5.54 2.78
CA ASN A 333 33.72 6.56 1.73
C ASN A 333 34.54 7.80 2.17
N LYS A 334 35.87 7.76 1.96
CA LYS A 334 36.83 8.81 2.40
C LYS A 334 37.82 9.17 1.29
N PRO A 335 37.82 10.44 0.78
CA PRO A 335 36.87 11.51 1.07
C PRO A 335 35.45 11.12 0.63
N PRO A 336 34.40 11.67 1.26
CA PRO A 336 33.05 11.33 0.87
C PRO A 336 32.75 11.72 -0.58
N HIS A 337 32.06 10.85 -1.27
CA HIS A 337 31.58 11.05 -2.63
C HIS A 337 30.20 10.44 -2.77
N TRP A 338 29.44 10.88 -3.77
CA TRP A 338 28.16 10.28 -4.06
C TRP A 338 28.33 8.87 -4.61
N ASP A 339 27.60 7.93 -4.02
CA ASP A 339 27.33 6.63 -4.59
C ASP A 339 25.83 6.63 -4.97
N TYR A 340 25.56 6.42 -6.25
CA TYR A 340 24.20 6.41 -6.80
C TYR A 340 23.70 4.98 -7.03
N THR A 341 24.40 3.97 -6.53
CA THR A 341 23.98 2.57 -6.61
C THR A 341 22.97 2.23 -5.53
N GLU A 342 22.50 1.00 -5.55
CA GLU A 342 21.66 0.39 -4.52
C GLU A 342 22.52 -0.15 -3.34
N ASP A 343 23.85 0.04 -3.35
CA ASP A 343 24.76 -0.47 -2.32
C ASP A 343 24.49 0.21 -0.97
N VAL A 344 24.59 -0.56 0.10
CA VAL A 344 24.33 -0.14 1.48
C VAL A 344 25.51 -0.49 2.41
N GLY A 345 25.48 0.01 3.64
CA GLY A 345 26.45 -0.37 4.67
C GLY A 345 27.86 0.20 4.47
N TYR A 346 28.03 1.30 3.70
CA TYR A 346 29.32 1.96 3.48
C TYR A 346 29.46 3.30 4.21
N SER A 347 28.37 3.93 4.59
CA SER A 347 28.35 5.21 5.29
C SER A 347 28.03 5.04 6.78
N ALA A 348 28.56 5.94 7.61
CA ALA A 348 28.11 6.05 9.01
C ALA A 348 28.54 7.37 9.63
N LEU A 349 27.68 7.93 10.47
CA LEU A 349 27.98 9.10 11.32
C LEU A 349 28.89 8.70 12.49
N CYS A 350 29.81 9.60 12.86
CA CYS A 350 30.78 9.36 13.93
C CYS A 350 30.20 9.74 15.30
N PRO A 351 30.13 8.83 16.28
CA PRO A 351 29.67 9.14 17.62
C PRO A 351 30.61 10.07 18.41
N SER A 352 31.86 10.18 17.99
CA SER A 352 32.85 11.06 18.64
C SER A 352 32.83 12.50 18.12
N SER A 353 32.10 12.79 17.05
CA SER A 353 31.99 14.14 16.50
C SER A 353 30.88 14.93 17.20
N ARG A 354 31.22 16.14 17.67
CA ARG A 354 30.23 17.08 18.23
C ARG A 354 29.27 17.58 17.16
N ASP A 355 29.74 17.69 15.91
CA ASP A 355 28.95 18.15 14.78
C ASP A 355 27.85 17.13 14.45
N THR A 356 28.14 15.83 14.55
CA THR A 356 27.13 14.78 14.45
C THR A 356 25.95 15.04 15.40
N TRP A 357 26.24 15.32 16.65
CA TRP A 357 25.17 15.52 17.66
C TRP A 357 24.46 16.85 17.51
N ALA A 358 25.13 17.89 17.00
CA ALA A 358 24.47 19.15 16.67
C ALA A 358 23.46 18.96 15.53
N ILE A 359 23.85 18.25 14.47
CA ILE A 359 22.99 17.92 13.31
C ILE A 359 21.82 17.06 13.76
N MET A 360 22.09 15.92 14.40
CA MET A 360 21.04 14.96 14.80
C MET A 360 20.06 15.58 15.80
N THR A 361 20.54 16.38 16.77
CA THR A 361 19.64 17.09 17.70
C THR A 361 18.72 18.05 16.96
N ALA A 362 19.24 18.82 16.00
CA ALA A 362 18.42 19.77 15.24
C ALA A 362 17.37 19.05 14.36
N ILE A 363 17.74 17.91 13.79
CA ILE A 363 16.82 17.07 13.00
C ILE A 363 15.70 16.52 13.88
N ILE A 364 16.06 15.83 14.97
CA ILE A 364 15.11 15.18 15.87
C ILE A 364 14.15 16.20 16.49
N ASP A 365 14.67 17.31 17.01
CA ASP A 365 13.85 18.34 17.66
C ASP A 365 12.83 18.94 16.67
N GLN A 366 13.23 19.22 15.43
CA GLN A 366 12.34 19.84 14.44
C GLN A 366 11.30 18.85 13.88
N LEU A 367 11.69 17.62 13.62
CA LEU A 367 10.78 16.57 13.13
C LEU A 367 9.75 16.18 14.19
N THR A 368 10.19 16.00 15.44
CA THR A 368 9.29 15.65 16.55
C THR A 368 8.32 16.77 16.88
N ALA A 369 8.76 18.04 16.80
CA ALA A 369 7.88 19.19 16.96
C ALA A 369 6.86 19.34 15.82
N ALA A 370 7.19 18.89 14.62
CA ALA A 370 6.31 18.96 13.45
C ALA A 370 5.36 17.75 13.35
N SER A 371 5.62 16.67 14.08
CA SER A 371 4.86 15.41 14.04
C SER A 371 4.16 15.16 15.36
N PRO A 372 2.84 15.35 15.48
CA PRO A 372 2.11 15.15 16.74
C PRO A 372 2.00 13.68 17.16
N GLY A 373 2.25 12.72 16.26
CA GLY A 373 2.23 11.29 16.55
C GLY A 373 3.20 10.88 17.67
N PRO A 374 3.02 9.71 18.29
CA PRO A 374 3.78 9.33 19.49
C PRO A 374 5.20 8.83 19.19
N TYR A 375 5.53 8.50 17.93
CA TYR A 375 6.76 7.82 17.55
C TYR A 375 7.75 8.73 16.83
N TYR A 376 9.03 8.43 16.99
CA TYR A 376 10.13 8.87 16.12
C TYR A 376 10.99 7.66 15.83
N ASP A 377 11.25 7.39 14.57
CA ASP A 377 12.09 6.31 14.12
C ASP A 377 13.52 6.80 13.87
N LEU A 378 14.49 6.14 14.51
CA LEU A 378 15.91 6.48 14.41
C LEU A 378 16.67 5.57 13.42
N GLY A 379 15.99 4.61 12.79
CA GLY A 379 16.60 3.62 11.91
C GLY A 379 17.45 2.62 12.68
N GLY A 380 18.74 2.61 12.44
CA GLY A 380 19.73 1.85 13.21
C GLY A 380 20.23 0.57 12.55
N ASP A 381 19.77 0.25 11.36
CA ASP A 381 20.11 -0.99 10.66
C ASP A 381 21.40 -0.91 9.85
N GLU A 382 21.83 -2.05 9.39
CA GLU A 382 22.88 -2.29 8.38
C GLU A 382 24.22 -1.59 8.60
N VAL A 383 24.62 -1.38 9.87
CA VAL A 383 25.92 -0.79 10.21
C VAL A 383 26.97 -1.86 10.42
N PRO A 384 27.91 -2.08 9.46
CA PRO A 384 28.90 -3.11 9.59
C PRO A 384 29.84 -2.86 10.78
N ALA A 385 30.18 -3.94 11.50
CA ALA A 385 31.15 -3.87 12.62
C ALA A 385 32.56 -3.38 12.18
N SER A 386 32.88 -3.49 10.90
CA SER A 386 34.08 -2.93 10.30
C SER A 386 34.09 -1.39 10.23
N ILE A 387 32.92 -0.77 10.27
CA ILE A 387 32.73 0.70 10.30
C ILE A 387 32.58 1.19 11.72
N LEU A 388 31.58 0.66 12.43
CA LEU A 388 31.38 0.92 13.85
C LEU A 388 31.38 -0.40 14.63
N SER A 389 32.39 -0.61 15.48
CA SER A 389 32.37 -1.75 16.40
C SER A 389 31.09 -1.72 17.27
N ALA A 390 30.64 -2.87 17.73
CA ALA A 390 29.44 -3.00 18.55
C ALA A 390 29.36 -2.01 19.75
N PRO A 391 30.43 -1.75 20.50
CA PRO A 391 30.39 -0.72 21.56
C PRO A 391 30.20 0.69 21.02
N ARG A 392 30.78 1.04 19.87
CA ARG A 392 30.62 2.36 19.26
C ARG A 392 29.23 2.55 18.69
N TYR A 393 28.68 1.52 18.04
CA TYR A 393 27.29 1.49 17.58
C TYR A 393 26.35 1.68 18.78
N ALA A 394 26.50 0.85 19.83
CA ALA A 394 25.66 0.97 21.01
C ALA A 394 25.77 2.36 21.69
N SER A 395 26.98 2.96 21.69
CA SER A 395 27.17 4.33 22.19
C SER A 395 26.38 5.36 21.36
N PHE A 396 26.37 5.22 20.03
CA PHE A 396 25.62 6.09 19.14
C PHE A 396 24.12 5.96 19.42
N ILE A 397 23.56 4.76 19.31
CA ILE A 397 22.13 4.49 19.55
C ILE A 397 21.69 4.98 20.93
N ASN A 398 22.48 4.73 21.99
CA ASN A 398 22.11 5.19 23.34
C ASN A 398 22.08 6.72 23.47
N SER A 399 22.96 7.43 22.77
CA SER A 399 22.97 8.89 22.75
C SER A 399 21.74 9.44 22.02
N GLU A 400 21.41 8.85 20.88
CA GLU A 400 20.25 9.23 20.08
C GLU A 400 18.93 8.92 20.78
N VAL A 401 18.80 7.74 21.38
CA VAL A 401 17.69 7.38 22.28
C VAL A 401 17.49 8.44 23.35
N GLY A 402 18.60 8.96 23.92
CA GLY A 402 18.54 10.05 24.88
C GLY A 402 17.99 11.34 24.29
N ILE A 403 18.30 11.67 23.04
CA ILE A 403 17.78 12.85 22.35
C ILE A 403 16.27 12.69 22.10
N VAL A 404 15.87 11.57 21.49
CA VAL A 404 14.45 11.28 21.19
C VAL A 404 13.61 11.28 22.48
N SER A 405 14.08 10.63 23.55
CA SER A 405 13.35 10.55 24.81
C SER A 405 13.08 11.94 25.45
N ARG A 406 13.98 12.91 25.26
CA ARG A 406 13.77 14.29 25.76
C ARG A 406 12.63 15.00 25.04
N THR A 407 12.29 14.60 23.83
CA THR A 407 11.16 15.21 23.09
C THR A 407 9.80 14.65 23.52
N GLY A 408 9.77 13.64 24.39
CA GLY A 408 8.56 12.96 24.83
C GLY A 408 8.03 11.93 23.84
N LYS A 409 8.75 11.64 22.75
CA LYS A 409 8.39 10.59 21.78
C LYS A 409 8.84 9.22 22.27
N THR A 410 8.08 8.21 21.87
CA THR A 410 8.49 6.81 21.97
C THR A 410 9.53 6.54 20.88
N VAL A 411 10.68 5.99 21.29
CA VAL A 411 11.73 5.57 20.38
C VAL A 411 11.23 4.40 19.54
N MET A 412 11.41 4.49 18.24
CA MET A 412 11.24 3.42 17.27
C MET A 412 12.53 3.24 16.48
N GLY A 413 12.75 2.09 15.90
CA GLY A 413 13.87 1.79 15.01
C GLY A 413 13.86 0.35 14.57
N TRP A 414 14.64 0.04 13.53
CA TRP A 414 14.81 -1.33 13.07
C TRP A 414 15.29 -2.23 14.21
N ALA A 415 14.97 -3.52 14.16
CA ALA A 415 15.22 -4.46 15.27
C ALA A 415 16.69 -4.48 15.74
N ASP A 416 17.61 -3.97 14.95
CA ASP A 416 19.03 -3.79 15.21
C ASP A 416 19.28 -2.94 16.48
N ILE A 417 18.42 -1.98 16.76
CA ILE A 417 18.50 -1.16 17.99
C ILE A 417 18.27 -1.97 19.28
N ALA A 418 17.78 -3.21 19.15
CA ALA A 418 17.68 -4.14 20.29
C ALA A 418 18.99 -4.92 20.53
N GLY A 419 20.05 -4.67 19.73
CA GLY A 419 21.33 -5.37 19.80
C GLY A 419 22.08 -5.22 21.12
N GLN A 420 23.23 -5.90 21.20
CA GLN A 420 24.02 -5.92 22.42
C GLN A 420 24.56 -4.53 22.78
N GLY A 421 24.42 -4.14 24.05
CA GLY A 421 24.93 -2.87 24.60
C GLY A 421 24.01 -1.67 24.40
N THR A 422 22.99 -1.77 23.52
CA THR A 422 21.97 -0.73 23.38
C THR A 422 20.98 -0.73 24.56
N ARG A 423 20.38 0.42 24.86
CA ARG A 423 19.51 0.61 26.03
C ARG A 423 18.24 1.39 25.67
N PRO A 424 17.44 0.89 24.71
CA PRO A 424 16.15 1.53 24.45
C PRO A 424 15.26 1.44 25.69
N PRO A 425 14.49 2.48 26.02
CA PRO A 425 13.53 2.45 27.13
C PRO A 425 12.51 1.31 26.96
N ALA A 426 12.01 0.78 28.07
CA ALA A 426 10.90 -0.16 28.02
C ALA A 426 9.69 0.47 27.31
N GLY A 427 9.07 -0.25 26.41
CA GLY A 427 7.98 0.25 25.57
C GLY A 427 8.42 0.93 24.27
N SER A 428 9.73 1.12 24.03
CA SER A 428 10.24 1.43 22.68
C SER A 428 9.77 0.40 21.67
N VAL A 429 9.79 0.76 20.40
CA VAL A 429 9.31 -0.11 19.30
C VAL A 429 10.50 -0.60 18.47
N ALA A 430 10.60 -1.90 18.29
CA ALA A 430 11.52 -2.53 17.35
C ALA A 430 10.75 -2.95 16.09
N GLU A 431 11.20 -2.53 14.94
CA GLU A 431 10.67 -2.94 13.67
C GLU A 431 11.43 -4.15 13.15
N TYR A 432 10.73 -5.29 13.12
CA TYR A 432 11.35 -6.57 12.78
C TYR A 432 11.26 -6.83 11.28
N TRP A 433 12.37 -6.66 10.56
CA TRP A 433 12.46 -6.73 9.10
C TRP A 433 13.06 -8.02 8.54
N GLN A 434 13.74 -8.81 9.36
CA GLN A 434 14.46 -10.00 8.88
C GLN A 434 13.51 -11.05 8.30
N PRO A 435 13.82 -11.63 7.13
CA PRO A 435 13.02 -12.72 6.56
C PRO A 435 13.09 -13.97 7.41
N ALA A 436 12.16 -14.91 7.22
CA ALA A 436 12.13 -16.18 7.96
C ALA A 436 13.45 -16.94 7.82
N GLY A 437 14.03 -17.34 8.96
CA GLY A 437 15.32 -18.04 9.03
C GLY A 437 16.54 -17.14 8.88
N GLY A 438 16.36 -15.83 8.74
CA GLY A 438 17.45 -14.86 8.71
C GLY A 438 18.10 -14.75 10.09
N THR A 439 19.39 -15.02 10.15
CA THR A 439 20.24 -14.76 11.31
C THR A 439 21.42 -13.97 10.82
N SER A 440 21.32 -12.64 10.83
CA SER A 440 22.49 -11.79 10.65
C SER A 440 23.24 -11.69 11.98
N PRO A 441 24.48 -12.16 12.07
CA PRO A 441 25.25 -12.03 13.30
C PRO A 441 25.42 -10.56 13.69
N GLY A 442 25.06 -10.21 14.94
CA GLY A 442 25.27 -8.88 15.50
C GLY A 442 24.11 -7.91 15.35
N THR A 443 23.08 -8.25 14.62
CA THR A 443 21.84 -7.47 14.53
C THR A 443 20.88 -7.83 15.66
N GLY A 444 20.09 -6.89 16.13
CA GLY A 444 19.02 -7.15 17.10
C GLY A 444 17.97 -8.08 16.54
N THR A 445 17.42 -8.92 17.38
CA THR A 445 16.38 -9.87 17.01
C THR A 445 15.07 -9.54 17.72
N GLY A 446 13.97 -10.08 17.21
CA GLY A 446 12.69 -9.95 17.90
C GLY A 446 12.72 -10.49 19.32
N ARG A 447 13.54 -11.50 19.65
CA ARG A 447 13.73 -12.01 21.01
C ARG A 447 14.47 -11.05 21.90
N GLU A 448 15.50 -10.39 21.41
CA GLU A 448 16.26 -9.36 22.14
C GLU A 448 15.38 -8.15 22.41
N ALA A 449 14.52 -7.73 21.45
CA ALA A 449 13.53 -6.71 21.66
C ALA A 449 12.56 -7.08 22.81
N VAL A 450 12.04 -8.32 22.82
CA VAL A 450 11.18 -8.79 23.92
C VAL A 450 11.93 -8.83 25.26
N ALA A 451 13.20 -9.26 25.27
CA ALA A 451 14.03 -9.29 26.48
C ALA A 451 14.28 -7.88 27.04
N LYS A 452 14.30 -6.85 26.21
CA LYS A 452 14.41 -5.44 26.58
C LYS A 452 13.05 -4.75 26.82
N HIS A 453 11.98 -5.51 26.91
CA HIS A 453 10.60 -5.00 27.09
C HIS A 453 10.15 -4.01 26.01
N MET A 454 10.67 -4.14 24.81
CA MET A 454 10.20 -3.38 23.65
C MET A 454 8.91 -3.99 23.10
N LYS A 455 8.17 -3.20 22.35
CA LYS A 455 7.09 -3.63 21.48
C LYS A 455 7.63 -3.90 20.08
N ILE A 456 6.90 -4.65 19.27
CA ILE A 456 7.35 -5.04 17.94
C ILE A 456 6.32 -4.65 16.90
N VAL A 457 6.76 -3.96 15.85
CA VAL A 457 6.11 -3.88 14.55
C VAL A 457 6.71 -4.98 13.67
N MET A 458 5.86 -5.77 13.05
CA MET A 458 6.30 -6.89 12.21
C MET A 458 6.38 -6.45 10.76
N ALA A 459 7.61 -6.42 10.24
CA ALA A 459 7.96 -6.01 8.89
C ALA A 459 8.88 -7.01 8.16
N PRO A 460 8.69 -8.37 8.29
CA PRO A 460 9.62 -9.34 7.73
C PRO A 460 9.64 -9.27 6.20
N ALA A 461 10.81 -9.01 5.62
CA ALA A 461 10.97 -8.60 4.22
C ALA A 461 10.33 -9.56 3.19
N ASN A 462 10.33 -10.87 3.46
CA ASN A 462 9.72 -11.86 2.56
C ASN A 462 8.18 -11.89 2.61
N HIS A 463 7.57 -11.08 3.46
CA HIS A 463 6.10 -10.95 3.59
C HIS A 463 5.62 -9.51 3.37
N THR A 464 6.40 -8.51 3.80
CA THR A 464 5.95 -7.14 3.94
C THR A 464 6.66 -6.14 3.04
N TYR A 465 7.87 -6.45 2.55
CA TYR A 465 8.59 -5.53 1.67
C TYR A 465 7.91 -5.46 0.30
N LEU A 466 7.27 -4.33 0.07
CA LEU A 466 6.45 -4.08 -1.12
C LEU A 466 7.29 -3.71 -2.35
N ASP A 467 8.57 -3.43 -2.18
CA ASP A 467 9.57 -3.26 -3.23
C ASP A 467 10.05 -4.59 -3.83
N GLN A 468 9.82 -5.73 -3.17
CA GLN A 468 10.20 -7.03 -3.72
C GLN A 468 9.40 -7.34 -4.99
N LYS A 469 10.05 -7.89 -6.03
CA LYS A 469 9.42 -8.24 -7.32
C LYS A 469 8.23 -9.15 -7.13
N TYR A 470 7.18 -8.90 -7.90
CA TYR A 470 6.11 -9.88 -8.06
C TYR A 470 6.57 -11.10 -8.85
N ILE A 471 5.85 -12.21 -8.70
CA ILE A 471 6.08 -13.41 -9.53
C ILE A 471 5.74 -13.07 -10.98
N VAL A 472 6.75 -13.16 -11.86
CA VAL A 472 6.57 -12.89 -13.30
C VAL A 472 5.85 -14.06 -13.95
N THR A 473 4.75 -13.77 -14.62
CA THR A 473 3.99 -14.76 -15.40
C THR A 473 3.82 -14.26 -16.84
N SER A 474 3.43 -15.15 -17.75
CA SER A 474 3.15 -14.78 -19.14
C SER A 474 2.02 -13.74 -19.31
N ARG A 475 1.21 -13.52 -18.27
CA ARG A 475 0.09 -12.55 -18.27
C ARG A 475 0.44 -11.22 -17.60
N SER A 476 1.51 -11.17 -16.82
CA SER A 476 1.93 -9.98 -16.12
C SER A 476 3.43 -9.84 -16.23
N SER A 477 3.89 -8.76 -16.83
CA SER A 477 5.30 -8.42 -16.87
C SER A 477 5.60 -7.31 -15.88
N VAL A 478 6.36 -7.60 -14.83
CA VAL A 478 7.05 -6.56 -14.06
C VAL A 478 8.23 -6.11 -14.92
N PRO A 479 8.47 -4.82 -15.13
CA PRO A 479 9.68 -4.40 -15.80
C PRO A 479 10.91 -5.00 -15.13
N PRO A 480 11.91 -5.43 -15.87
CA PRO A 480 13.11 -6.05 -15.28
C PRO A 480 13.80 -5.15 -14.25
N SER A 481 13.70 -3.82 -14.42
CA SER A 481 14.26 -2.82 -13.52
C SER A 481 13.43 -2.52 -12.28
N LEU A 482 12.16 -2.95 -12.21
CA LEU A 482 11.26 -2.61 -11.11
C LEU A 482 11.27 -3.69 -10.04
N GLY A 483 11.58 -3.29 -8.82
CA GLY A 483 11.59 -4.13 -7.62
C GLY A 483 12.90 -4.88 -7.39
N MET A 484 13.13 -5.23 -6.13
CA MET A 484 14.25 -6.03 -5.62
C MET A 484 13.86 -7.52 -5.57
N ASN A 485 14.80 -8.42 -5.31
CA ASN A 485 14.53 -9.87 -5.24
C ASN A 485 15.32 -10.60 -4.14
N TRP A 486 16.02 -9.88 -3.27
CA TRP A 486 16.90 -10.46 -2.27
C TRP A 486 16.13 -11.24 -1.19
N ALA A 487 14.95 -10.75 -0.77
CA ALA A 487 14.11 -11.46 0.21
C ALA A 487 13.20 -12.52 -0.45
N CYS A 488 12.90 -12.35 -1.73
CA CYS A 488 12.05 -13.25 -2.53
C CYS A 488 12.70 -13.57 -3.87
N PRO A 489 13.67 -14.48 -3.94
CA PRO A 489 14.40 -14.78 -5.19
C PRO A 489 13.51 -15.23 -6.36
N THR A 490 12.34 -15.81 -6.08
CA THR A 490 11.35 -16.23 -7.07
C THR A 490 10.18 -15.25 -7.21
N GLY A 491 10.22 -14.13 -6.50
CA GLY A 491 9.17 -13.13 -6.39
C GLY A 491 8.26 -13.33 -5.19
N CYS A 492 7.77 -12.21 -4.64
CA CYS A 492 6.73 -12.14 -3.63
C CYS A 492 5.39 -11.77 -4.28
N ASP A 493 4.32 -12.46 -3.95
CA ASP A 493 2.98 -12.14 -4.45
C ASP A 493 1.95 -12.06 -3.30
N VAL A 494 0.68 -11.97 -3.60
CA VAL A 494 -0.41 -11.86 -2.63
C VAL A 494 -0.37 -12.97 -1.57
N SER A 495 -0.02 -14.20 -1.96
CA SER A 495 0.16 -15.31 -1.01
C SER A 495 1.26 -15.04 0.00
N SER A 496 2.39 -14.45 -0.41
CA SER A 496 3.48 -14.12 0.50
C SER A 496 3.01 -13.11 1.56
N ALA A 497 2.29 -12.06 1.14
CA ALA A 497 1.78 -11.04 2.05
C ALA A 497 0.66 -11.55 2.98
N TYR A 498 -0.03 -12.65 2.63
CA TYR A 498 -1.15 -13.18 3.41
C TYR A 498 -0.80 -14.39 4.29
N ASP A 499 0.10 -15.30 3.83
CA ASP A 499 0.36 -16.63 4.41
C ASP A 499 1.37 -16.59 5.56
N TRP A 500 1.04 -15.85 6.59
CA TRP A 500 1.83 -15.79 7.81
C TRP A 500 1.03 -15.31 9.01
N ASN A 501 1.59 -15.45 10.22
CA ASN A 501 0.98 -14.97 11.46
C ASN A 501 1.99 -14.12 12.25
N PRO A 502 1.77 -12.81 12.39
CA PRO A 502 2.69 -11.89 13.08
C PRO A 502 3.09 -12.36 14.48
N GLY A 503 2.13 -12.76 15.31
CA GLY A 503 2.36 -13.22 16.68
C GLY A 503 2.93 -14.62 16.82
N GLY A 504 3.40 -15.24 15.75
CA GLY A 504 4.03 -16.57 15.77
C GLY A 504 5.15 -16.72 14.74
N PHE A 505 5.52 -15.62 14.09
CA PHE A 505 6.56 -15.61 13.04
C PHE A 505 7.96 -15.81 13.63
N VAL A 506 8.25 -15.17 14.75
CA VAL A 506 9.54 -15.28 15.45
C VAL A 506 9.35 -16.10 16.73
N THR A 507 10.19 -17.12 16.94
CA THR A 507 10.17 -17.91 18.17
C THR A 507 10.38 -17.00 19.40
N GLY A 508 9.44 -17.06 20.35
CA GLY A 508 9.46 -16.24 21.58
C GLY A 508 8.76 -14.88 21.44
N VAL A 509 8.29 -14.53 20.23
CA VAL A 509 7.43 -13.37 20.00
C VAL A 509 5.98 -13.84 19.89
N THR A 510 5.08 -13.17 20.59
CA THR A 510 3.64 -13.51 20.62
C THR A 510 2.81 -12.26 20.31
N ASP A 511 1.49 -12.42 20.08
CA ASP A 511 0.57 -11.28 19.87
C ASP A 511 0.61 -10.23 21.00
N ARG A 512 1.11 -10.57 22.20
CA ARG A 512 1.26 -9.59 23.31
C ARG A 512 2.44 -8.64 23.10
N ASN A 513 3.43 -9.08 22.34
CA ASN A 513 4.62 -8.31 22.00
C ASN A 513 4.39 -7.44 20.76
N VAL A 514 3.59 -7.96 19.81
CA VAL A 514 3.31 -7.31 18.52
C VAL A 514 2.25 -6.24 18.69
N ILE A 515 2.56 -5.01 18.26
CA ILE A 515 1.59 -3.90 18.18
C ILE A 515 1.01 -3.72 16.78
N GLY A 516 1.68 -4.25 15.76
CA GLY A 516 1.23 -4.09 14.39
C GLY A 516 2.05 -4.77 13.32
N VAL A 517 1.66 -4.45 12.09
CA VAL A 517 2.29 -4.89 10.84
C VAL A 517 2.53 -3.67 9.99
N GLU A 518 3.67 -3.64 9.32
CA GLU A 518 4.00 -2.61 8.35
C GLU A 518 4.33 -3.23 6.99
N GLY A 519 3.98 -2.53 5.93
CA GLY A 519 4.37 -2.87 4.56
C GLY A 519 5.36 -1.83 4.06
N ASP A 520 6.60 -2.25 3.78
CA ASP A 520 7.70 -1.33 3.53
C ASP A 520 7.92 -1.15 2.03
N MET A 521 7.84 0.10 1.58
CA MET A 521 8.00 0.47 0.17
C MET A 521 9.32 1.22 -0.02
N TRP A 522 10.40 0.48 -0.14
CA TRP A 522 11.71 0.99 -0.52
C TRP A 522 11.72 1.43 -1.98
N SER A 523 12.44 2.49 -2.29
CA SER A 523 12.32 3.14 -3.59
C SER A 523 13.53 3.04 -4.50
N GLU A 524 14.56 2.21 -4.19
CA GLU A 524 15.79 2.11 -4.99
C GLU A 524 15.51 1.87 -6.48
N THR A 525 14.50 1.07 -6.78
CA THR A 525 14.11 0.74 -8.16
C THR A 525 12.75 1.31 -8.54
N VAL A 526 12.13 2.15 -7.69
CA VAL A 526 10.74 2.59 -7.81
C VAL A 526 10.69 4.13 -7.88
N PRO A 527 10.84 4.72 -9.07
CA PRO A 527 11.16 6.14 -9.23
C PRO A 527 9.97 7.10 -9.15
N ASN A 528 8.74 6.63 -9.04
CA ASN A 528 7.56 7.49 -9.04
C ASN A 528 6.31 6.83 -8.45
N LEU A 529 5.34 7.66 -8.06
CA LEU A 529 4.08 7.20 -7.44
C LEU A 529 3.31 6.15 -8.25
N SER A 530 3.36 6.19 -9.59
CA SER A 530 2.66 5.17 -10.39
C SER A 530 3.29 3.80 -10.22
N ASP A 531 4.61 3.75 -10.09
CA ASP A 531 5.33 2.51 -9.81
C ASP A 531 5.18 2.11 -8.33
N VAL A 532 5.14 3.08 -7.40
CA VAL A 532 4.76 2.83 -5.99
C VAL A 532 3.37 2.19 -5.92
N ASP A 533 2.33 2.78 -6.53
CA ASP A 533 0.98 2.21 -6.59
C ASP A 533 1.02 0.76 -7.12
N TYR A 534 1.82 0.51 -8.18
CA TYR A 534 1.93 -0.80 -8.83
C TYR A 534 2.58 -1.85 -7.92
N MET A 535 3.57 -1.45 -7.14
CA MET A 535 4.27 -2.34 -6.22
C MET A 535 3.49 -2.55 -4.91
N VAL A 536 2.85 -1.52 -4.38
CA VAL A 536 2.08 -1.57 -3.14
C VAL A 536 0.81 -2.40 -3.28
N PHE A 537 0.05 -2.18 -4.37
CA PHE A 537 -1.23 -2.88 -4.55
C PHE A 537 -1.09 -4.08 -5.51
N PRO A 538 -1.69 -5.26 -5.17
CA PRO A 538 -2.66 -5.49 -4.08
C PRO A 538 -2.06 -6.04 -2.77
N ARG A 539 -0.72 -6.21 -2.64
CA ARG A 539 -0.10 -6.87 -1.47
C ARG A 539 -0.42 -6.16 -0.15
N LEU A 540 -0.46 -4.82 -0.15
CA LEU A 540 -0.83 -4.05 1.04
C LEU A 540 -2.24 -4.38 1.53
N LEU A 541 -3.17 -4.77 0.64
CA LEU A 541 -4.51 -5.19 1.02
C LEU A 541 -4.49 -6.53 1.78
N ALA A 542 -3.54 -7.40 1.46
CA ALA A 542 -3.31 -8.63 2.23
C ALA A 542 -2.74 -8.32 3.62
N LEU A 543 -1.79 -7.38 3.71
CA LEU A 543 -1.24 -6.93 4.99
C LEU A 543 -2.31 -6.23 5.84
N ALA A 544 -3.17 -5.40 5.24
CA ALA A 544 -4.31 -4.80 5.93
C ALA A 544 -5.24 -5.87 6.52
N GLU A 545 -5.53 -6.94 5.78
CA GLU A 545 -6.31 -8.09 6.28
C GLU A 545 -5.59 -8.81 7.43
N VAL A 546 -4.28 -9.02 7.34
CA VAL A 546 -3.47 -9.66 8.40
C VAL A 546 -3.49 -8.83 9.67
N ALA A 547 -3.40 -7.52 9.54
CA ALA A 547 -3.32 -6.59 10.66
C ALA A 547 -4.69 -6.27 11.28
N TRP A 548 -5.75 -6.26 10.48
CA TRP A 548 -7.10 -5.90 10.93
C TRP A 548 -7.91 -7.09 11.39
N SER A 549 -8.02 -8.14 10.57
CA SER A 549 -8.97 -9.24 10.79
C SER A 549 -8.47 -10.21 11.87
N PRO A 550 -9.37 -10.86 12.61
CA PRO A 550 -8.99 -11.83 13.63
C PRO A 550 -8.03 -12.89 13.10
N SER A 551 -7.17 -13.40 14.00
CA SER A 551 -6.24 -14.46 13.65
C SER A 551 -7.00 -15.68 13.12
N ALA A 552 -6.64 -16.11 11.92
CA ALA A 552 -7.12 -17.32 11.28
C ALA A 552 -5.91 -18.16 10.84
N ARG A 553 -6.11 -19.43 10.54
CA ARG A 553 -5.08 -20.20 9.86
C ARG A 553 -4.95 -19.66 8.42
N ARG A 554 -3.97 -18.82 8.21
CA ARG A 554 -3.68 -18.16 6.93
C ARG A 554 -2.62 -18.94 6.17
N THR A 555 -3.02 -20.00 5.48
CA THR A 555 -2.14 -20.69 4.55
C THR A 555 -2.66 -20.50 3.13
N ALA A 556 -1.77 -20.46 2.14
CA ALA A 556 -2.14 -20.28 0.73
C ALA A 556 -3.13 -21.34 0.20
N SER A 557 -3.29 -22.47 0.90
CA SER A 557 -4.27 -23.52 0.60
C SER A 557 -5.54 -23.44 1.46
N SER A 558 -5.65 -22.47 2.39
CA SER A 558 -6.77 -22.42 3.34
C SER A 558 -8.05 -21.87 2.71
N PRO A 559 -9.23 -22.28 3.20
CA PRO A 559 -10.49 -21.64 2.80
C PRO A 559 -10.53 -20.14 3.09
N ALA A 560 -9.81 -19.68 4.13
CA ALA A 560 -9.68 -18.26 4.45
C ALA A 560 -8.93 -17.48 3.38
N TYR A 561 -7.86 -18.05 2.82
CA TYR A 561 -7.14 -17.43 1.70
C TYR A 561 -8.00 -17.38 0.44
N HIS A 562 -8.70 -18.44 0.11
CA HIS A 562 -9.61 -18.46 -1.03
C HIS A 562 -10.73 -17.42 -0.88
N ASP A 563 -11.35 -17.30 0.29
CA ASP A 563 -12.33 -16.24 0.58
C ASP A 563 -11.72 -14.83 0.44
N PHE A 564 -10.49 -14.64 0.94
CA PHE A 564 -9.77 -13.37 0.76
C PHE A 564 -9.56 -13.04 -0.72
N LEU A 565 -9.10 -14.01 -1.52
CA LEU A 565 -8.87 -13.78 -2.96
C LEU A 565 -10.15 -13.38 -3.72
N LEU A 566 -11.31 -13.96 -3.36
CA LEU A 566 -12.59 -13.59 -3.95
C LEU A 566 -13.00 -12.15 -3.58
N ARG A 567 -12.80 -11.74 -2.33
CA ARG A 567 -13.06 -10.37 -1.88
C ARG A 567 -12.07 -9.38 -2.52
N LEU A 568 -10.81 -9.77 -2.63
CA LEU A 568 -9.77 -8.98 -3.28
C LEU A 568 -10.06 -8.80 -4.78
N ALA A 569 -10.55 -9.82 -5.46
CA ALA A 569 -10.92 -9.77 -6.87
C ALA A 569 -11.97 -8.66 -7.15
N ALA A 570 -12.91 -8.46 -6.23
CA ALA A 570 -13.90 -7.40 -6.33
C ALA A 570 -13.31 -5.98 -6.13
N GLN A 571 -12.16 -5.85 -5.46
CA GLN A 571 -11.48 -4.57 -5.28
C GLN A 571 -10.84 -4.04 -6.57
N GLY A 572 -10.54 -4.89 -7.56
CA GLY A 572 -9.90 -4.47 -8.81
C GLY A 572 -10.65 -3.33 -9.53
N ALA A 573 -11.96 -3.46 -9.68
CA ALA A 573 -12.79 -2.41 -10.27
C ALA A 573 -12.79 -1.12 -9.43
N ARG A 574 -12.70 -1.23 -8.10
CA ARG A 574 -12.64 -0.10 -7.18
C ARG A 574 -11.31 0.65 -7.29
N LEU A 575 -10.21 -0.08 -7.33
CA LEU A 575 -8.87 0.48 -7.55
C LEU A 575 -8.78 1.20 -8.90
N GLN A 576 -9.27 0.57 -9.98
CA GLN A 576 -9.29 1.21 -11.30
C GLN A 576 -10.17 2.47 -11.32
N ALA A 577 -11.37 2.43 -10.71
CA ALA A 577 -12.25 3.59 -10.64
C ALA A 577 -11.63 4.75 -9.84
N ALA A 578 -10.82 4.44 -8.83
CA ALA A 578 -10.06 5.42 -8.05
C ALA A 578 -8.81 5.95 -8.78
N GLY A 579 -8.42 5.35 -9.90
CA GLY A 579 -7.20 5.70 -10.65
C GLY A 579 -5.91 5.22 -9.97
N VAL A 580 -5.97 4.10 -9.26
CA VAL A 580 -4.82 3.42 -8.67
C VAL A 580 -4.22 2.47 -9.70
N ASN A 581 -2.92 2.63 -9.96
CA ASN A 581 -2.16 1.67 -10.75
C ASN A 581 -1.74 0.50 -9.84
N PHE A 582 -2.18 -0.73 -10.12
CA PHE A 582 -1.88 -1.88 -9.27
C PHE A 582 -1.39 -3.08 -10.09
N TYR A 583 -0.62 -3.96 -9.47
CA TYR A 583 -0.19 -5.21 -10.10
C TYR A 583 -1.37 -6.18 -10.23
N PRO A 584 -1.72 -6.60 -11.45
CA PRO A 584 -2.83 -7.54 -11.65
C PRO A 584 -2.37 -8.98 -11.41
N SER A 585 -2.03 -9.32 -10.17
CA SER A 585 -1.55 -10.65 -9.78
C SER A 585 -2.41 -11.77 -10.36
N THR A 586 -1.77 -12.79 -10.91
CA THR A 586 -2.46 -13.98 -11.44
C THR A 586 -2.98 -14.92 -10.35
N GLN A 587 -2.60 -14.70 -9.09
CA GLN A 587 -3.17 -15.40 -7.95
C GLN A 587 -4.61 -14.95 -7.66
N VAL A 588 -4.98 -13.74 -8.09
CA VAL A 588 -6.30 -13.14 -7.85
C VAL A 588 -7.21 -13.43 -9.02
N PRO A 589 -8.37 -14.06 -8.81
CA PRO A 589 -9.37 -14.30 -9.86
C PRO A 589 -10.16 -13.01 -10.15
N TRP A 590 -9.49 -12.01 -10.76
CA TRP A 590 -10.04 -10.67 -10.96
C TRP A 590 -11.43 -10.72 -11.61
N ALA A 591 -12.37 -9.99 -11.00
CA ALA A 591 -13.73 -9.91 -11.48
C ALA A 591 -13.86 -8.87 -12.59
N LEU A 592 -14.58 -9.24 -13.65
CA LEU A 592 -15.08 -8.27 -14.62
C LEU A 592 -16.15 -7.40 -13.95
N ASN A 593 -16.15 -6.12 -14.25
CA ASN A 593 -17.20 -5.21 -13.80
C ASN A 593 -17.56 -4.25 -14.94
N VAL A 594 -18.84 -4.09 -15.23
CA VAL A 594 -19.33 -3.25 -16.30
C VAL A 594 -20.39 -2.26 -15.77
N ILE A 595 -20.33 -1.02 -16.23
CA ILE A 595 -21.34 0.00 -15.93
C ILE A 595 -21.80 0.67 -17.22
N GLY A 596 -23.12 0.77 -17.40
CA GLY A 596 -23.71 1.43 -18.56
C GLY A 596 -23.62 2.95 -18.48
N ARG A 597 -23.65 3.59 -19.63
CA ARG A 597 -23.63 5.04 -19.78
C ARG A 597 -24.96 5.56 -20.35
N SER A 598 -25.21 6.87 -20.18
CA SER A 598 -26.23 7.57 -20.97
C SER A 598 -25.57 8.07 -22.25
N VAL A 599 -26.16 7.74 -23.40
CA VAL A 599 -25.63 8.08 -24.71
C VAL A 599 -26.60 9.00 -25.40
N GLN A 600 -26.13 10.11 -25.95
CA GLN A 600 -26.92 10.95 -26.85
C GLN A 600 -26.88 10.35 -28.24
N VAL A 601 -28.03 10.22 -28.84
CA VAL A 601 -28.19 9.77 -30.23
C VAL A 601 -28.13 10.99 -31.13
N GLY A 602 -27.24 10.95 -32.10
CA GLY A 602 -27.03 12.06 -33.02
C GLY A 602 -28.09 12.13 -34.12
N ALA A 603 -27.87 13.05 -35.07
CA ALA A 603 -28.68 13.17 -36.27
C ALA A 603 -28.82 11.82 -37.01
N HIS A 604 -30.00 11.60 -37.56
CA HIS A 604 -30.35 10.34 -38.28
C HIS A 604 -30.31 9.09 -37.38
N GLY A 605 -30.51 9.20 -36.09
CA GLY A 605 -30.64 8.05 -35.20
C GLY A 605 -29.33 7.37 -34.83
N ARG A 606 -28.18 7.87 -35.24
CA ARG A 606 -26.88 7.21 -35.04
C ARG A 606 -26.39 7.37 -33.60
N VAL A 607 -25.95 6.25 -33.01
CA VAL A 607 -25.31 6.27 -31.70
C VAL A 607 -23.87 6.78 -31.82
N HIS A 608 -23.56 7.76 -30.98
CA HIS A 608 -22.22 8.32 -30.83
C HIS A 608 -21.72 8.16 -29.39
N GLY A 609 -20.49 7.66 -29.22
CA GLY A 609 -19.85 7.47 -27.93
C GLY A 609 -20.04 6.09 -27.31
N PRO A 610 -19.36 5.85 -26.18
CA PRO A 610 -19.38 4.55 -25.53
C PRO A 610 -20.71 4.31 -24.79
N VAL A 611 -21.24 3.09 -24.91
CA VAL A 611 -22.47 2.64 -24.23
C VAL A 611 -22.20 2.11 -22.82
N ALA A 612 -20.97 1.71 -22.52
CA ALA A 612 -20.57 1.22 -21.21
C ALA A 612 -19.08 1.47 -20.92
N THR A 613 -18.72 1.36 -19.65
CA THR A 613 -17.33 1.28 -19.19
C THR A 613 -17.11 -0.11 -18.58
N LEU A 614 -16.01 -0.75 -18.94
CA LEU A 614 -15.59 -2.06 -18.45
C LEU A 614 -14.33 -1.94 -17.60
N SER A 615 -14.33 -2.59 -16.45
CA SER A 615 -13.15 -2.91 -15.65
C SER A 615 -12.79 -4.37 -15.89
N ALA A 616 -11.57 -4.63 -16.32
CA ALA A 616 -11.07 -5.97 -16.60
C ALA A 616 -9.59 -6.09 -16.15
N PRO A 617 -9.32 -6.13 -14.83
CA PRO A 617 -7.96 -6.25 -14.31
C PRO A 617 -7.30 -7.55 -14.79
N GLY A 618 -5.99 -7.48 -15.10
CA GLY A 618 -5.23 -8.65 -15.55
C GLY A 618 -5.42 -9.07 -17.00
N TYR A 619 -6.22 -8.34 -17.76
CA TYR A 619 -6.31 -8.54 -19.21
C TYR A 619 -5.32 -7.61 -19.93
N PRO A 620 -4.57 -8.12 -20.92
CA PRO A 620 -3.52 -7.35 -21.59
C PRO A 620 -4.10 -6.16 -22.39
N THR A 621 -3.44 -5.00 -22.24
CA THR A 621 -3.81 -3.77 -22.96
C THR A 621 -3.41 -3.79 -24.45
N SER A 622 -2.58 -4.74 -24.87
CA SER A 622 -2.06 -4.85 -26.25
C SER A 622 -3.08 -5.32 -27.27
N SER A 623 -4.19 -5.87 -26.83
CA SER A 623 -5.30 -6.20 -27.70
C SER A 623 -6.32 -5.06 -27.70
N LEU A 624 -6.21 -4.16 -28.64
CA LEU A 624 -7.14 -3.04 -28.87
C LEU A 624 -8.59 -3.49 -29.18
N THR A 625 -8.86 -4.78 -29.13
CA THR A 625 -10.17 -5.41 -29.42
C THR A 625 -10.47 -6.48 -28.37
N MET A 626 -10.80 -6.05 -27.15
CA MET A 626 -11.10 -6.98 -26.05
C MET A 626 -12.43 -7.74 -26.20
N CYS A 627 -13.27 -7.41 -27.18
CA CYS A 627 -14.45 -8.22 -27.53
C CYS A 627 -14.15 -9.25 -28.60
N ASP A 628 -12.88 -9.66 -28.74
CA ASP A 628 -12.43 -10.70 -29.64
C ASP A 628 -12.62 -12.07 -28.98
N SER A 629 -13.39 -12.94 -29.63
CA SER A 629 -13.59 -14.33 -29.21
C SER A 629 -12.28 -15.14 -29.12
N SER A 630 -11.22 -14.72 -29.83
CA SER A 630 -9.88 -15.32 -29.72
C SER A 630 -9.21 -15.09 -28.39
N LEU A 631 -9.60 -14.04 -27.66
CA LEU A 631 -9.14 -13.72 -26.28
C LEU A 631 -10.10 -14.23 -25.20
N GLY A 632 -11.19 -14.90 -25.59
CA GLY A 632 -12.19 -15.43 -24.68
C GLY A 632 -13.09 -14.37 -24.05
N ILE A 633 -13.13 -13.13 -24.57
CA ILE A 633 -14.06 -12.07 -24.11
C ILE A 633 -15.07 -11.79 -25.22
N GLY A 634 -16.35 -12.00 -24.92
CA GLY A 634 -17.46 -11.66 -25.78
C GLY A 634 -18.19 -10.41 -25.29
N CYS A 635 -18.51 -9.46 -26.18
CA CYS A 635 -19.37 -8.32 -25.87
C CYS A 635 -20.60 -8.33 -26.78
N THR A 636 -21.77 -8.31 -26.17
CA THR A 636 -23.05 -8.20 -26.88
C THR A 636 -23.80 -6.97 -26.40
N ILE A 637 -24.28 -6.15 -27.33
CA ILE A 637 -25.11 -4.99 -27.05
C ILE A 637 -26.53 -5.27 -27.52
N LYS A 638 -27.49 -5.23 -26.58
CA LYS A 638 -28.94 -5.23 -26.88
C LYS A 638 -29.40 -3.79 -26.84
N TRP A 639 -29.88 -3.26 -27.94
CA TRP A 639 -30.11 -1.82 -28.11
C TRP A 639 -31.42 -1.28 -27.52
N GLY A 640 -32.31 -2.15 -27.09
CA GLY A 640 -33.58 -1.78 -26.48
C GLY A 640 -34.72 -1.54 -27.48
N ASP A 641 -34.47 -1.66 -28.79
CA ASP A 641 -35.44 -1.64 -29.87
C ASP A 641 -35.66 -3.03 -30.48
N GLY A 642 -35.17 -4.08 -29.79
CA GLY A 642 -35.24 -5.47 -30.26
C GLY A 642 -34.00 -5.92 -31.01
N THR A 643 -33.11 -5.03 -31.41
CA THR A 643 -31.87 -5.36 -32.14
C THR A 643 -30.69 -5.67 -31.24
N THR A 644 -29.70 -6.36 -31.79
CA THR A 644 -28.43 -6.69 -31.10
C THR A 644 -27.26 -6.51 -32.04
N SER A 645 -26.07 -6.14 -31.47
CA SER A 645 -24.80 -6.15 -32.18
C SER A 645 -23.66 -6.63 -31.27
N THR A 646 -22.52 -6.93 -31.88
CA THR A 646 -21.26 -7.02 -31.13
C THR A 646 -20.83 -5.64 -30.66
N GLY A 647 -20.09 -5.59 -29.56
CA GLY A 647 -19.44 -4.37 -29.07
C GLY A 647 -17.96 -4.37 -29.39
N ASP A 648 -17.39 -3.19 -29.60
CA ASP A 648 -15.94 -2.97 -29.70
C ASP A 648 -15.43 -2.38 -28.41
N VAL A 649 -14.24 -2.79 -27.95
CA VAL A 649 -13.62 -2.28 -26.72
C VAL A 649 -12.36 -1.51 -27.05
N THR A 650 -12.30 -0.28 -26.59
CA THR A 650 -11.09 0.54 -26.67
C THR A 650 -10.62 0.96 -25.29
N GLY A 651 -9.29 0.94 -25.07
CA GLY A 651 -8.69 1.46 -23.84
C GLY A 651 -8.94 2.96 -23.70
N THR A 652 -9.31 3.38 -22.47
CA THR A 652 -9.64 4.79 -22.19
C THR A 652 -8.45 5.60 -21.70
N ASN A 653 -7.28 4.98 -21.49
CA ASN A 653 -6.09 5.67 -21.00
C ASN A 653 -5.15 6.06 -22.12
N ALA A 654 -5.15 7.35 -22.46
CA ALA A 654 -4.20 7.98 -23.37
C ALA A 654 -2.77 8.10 -22.77
N THR A 655 -2.52 7.62 -21.58
CA THR A 655 -1.26 7.85 -20.84
C THR A 655 -0.35 6.64 -20.76
N GLY A 656 -0.30 5.80 -21.78
CA GLY A 656 0.85 4.90 -22.04
C GLY A 656 1.36 3.98 -20.91
N THR A 657 0.75 3.97 -19.73
CA THR A 657 1.20 3.24 -18.57
C THR A 657 0.32 2.03 -18.27
N ARG A 658 0.89 0.89 -18.51
CA ARG A 658 0.69 -0.44 -17.90
C ARG A 658 -0.70 -0.82 -17.38
N VAL A 659 -1.28 -1.81 -18.05
CA VAL A 659 -2.14 -2.94 -17.58
C VAL A 659 -3.46 -2.64 -16.84
N ASN A 660 -3.70 -1.49 -16.23
CA ASN A 660 -4.90 -1.24 -15.40
C ASN A 660 -5.83 -0.18 -15.98
N SER A 661 -6.17 -0.30 -17.25
CA SER A 661 -7.06 0.65 -17.91
C SER A 661 -8.52 0.29 -17.70
N LEU A 662 -9.35 1.31 -17.50
CA LEU A 662 -10.76 1.19 -17.80
C LEU A 662 -10.94 1.17 -19.31
N TYR A 663 -11.86 0.35 -19.80
CA TYR A 663 -12.15 0.24 -21.20
C TYR A 663 -13.52 0.86 -21.52
N ALA A 664 -13.63 1.49 -22.67
CA ALA A 664 -14.91 1.95 -23.20
C ALA A 664 -15.48 0.91 -24.17
N ILE A 665 -16.75 0.56 -24.02
CA ILE A 665 -17.46 -0.34 -24.94
C ILE A 665 -18.28 0.52 -25.88
N PHE A 666 -18.00 0.37 -27.17
CA PHE A 666 -18.69 1.02 -28.27
C PHE A 666 -19.50 -0.01 -29.05
N GLY A 667 -20.51 0.46 -29.77
CA GLY A 667 -21.23 -0.33 -30.76
C GLY A 667 -21.79 0.57 -31.84
N GLN A 668 -21.95 0.04 -33.03
CA GLN A 668 -22.58 0.74 -34.14
C GLN A 668 -24.08 0.41 -34.18
N HIS A 669 -24.91 1.43 -34.10
CA HIS A 669 -26.36 1.31 -34.17
C HIS A 669 -27.00 2.56 -34.69
N THR A 670 -28.16 2.40 -35.35
CA THR A 670 -28.99 3.48 -35.86
C THR A 670 -30.44 3.16 -35.49
N TYR A 671 -31.03 3.98 -34.62
CA TYR A 671 -32.44 3.89 -34.26
C TYR A 671 -33.32 4.40 -35.44
N ALA A 672 -34.49 3.80 -35.61
CA ALA A 672 -35.42 4.19 -36.66
C ALA A 672 -36.25 5.42 -36.30
N HIS A 673 -36.52 5.66 -35.05
CA HIS A 673 -37.41 6.74 -34.54
C HIS A 673 -36.79 7.48 -33.34
N PRO A 674 -37.10 8.77 -33.16
CA PRO A 674 -36.78 9.48 -31.91
C PRO A 674 -37.41 8.78 -30.69
N GLY A 675 -36.72 8.83 -29.54
CA GLY A 675 -37.19 8.19 -28.33
C GLY A 675 -36.10 7.92 -27.31
N THR A 676 -36.47 7.34 -26.18
CA THR A 676 -35.56 6.87 -25.14
C THR A 676 -35.52 5.36 -25.17
N TYR A 677 -34.35 4.81 -25.42
CA TYR A 677 -34.10 3.36 -25.52
C TYR A 677 -33.31 2.86 -24.32
N HIS A 678 -33.74 1.75 -23.74
CA HIS A 678 -33.08 1.09 -22.60
C HIS A 678 -32.37 -0.17 -23.10
N GLY A 679 -31.08 -0.04 -23.34
CA GLY A 679 -30.24 -1.13 -23.80
C GLY A 679 -29.50 -1.85 -22.68
N VAL A 680 -28.92 -2.99 -23.02
CA VAL A 680 -28.09 -3.82 -22.10
C VAL A 680 -26.81 -4.22 -22.79
N VAL A 681 -25.69 -4.01 -22.13
CA VAL A 681 -24.39 -4.56 -22.51
C VAL A 681 -24.14 -5.83 -21.70
N LEU A 682 -23.75 -6.91 -22.38
CA LEU A 682 -23.34 -8.17 -21.80
C LEU A 682 -21.87 -8.39 -22.13
N VAL A 683 -21.04 -8.66 -21.11
CA VAL A 683 -19.62 -9.00 -21.28
C VAL A 683 -19.35 -10.35 -20.64
N SER A 684 -18.76 -11.26 -21.40
CA SER A 684 -18.37 -12.58 -20.92
C SER A 684 -16.88 -12.79 -21.11
N ALA A 685 -16.22 -13.49 -20.21
CA ALA A 685 -14.81 -13.85 -20.33
C ALA A 685 -14.62 -15.32 -19.90
N GLY A 686 -14.14 -16.15 -20.84
CA GLY A 686 -13.90 -17.56 -20.59
C GLY A 686 -15.14 -18.26 -20.00
N ASN A 687 -14.96 -19.01 -18.93
CA ASN A 687 -16.04 -19.72 -18.24
C ASN A 687 -16.79 -18.87 -17.18
N ALA A 688 -16.43 -17.60 -16.99
CA ALA A 688 -17.18 -16.71 -16.12
C ALA A 688 -18.52 -16.36 -16.76
N GLY A 689 -19.60 -16.43 -15.97
CA GLY A 689 -20.90 -16.00 -16.43
C GLY A 689 -20.90 -14.52 -16.86
N PRO A 690 -21.76 -14.13 -17.80
CA PRO A 690 -21.74 -12.76 -18.33
C PRO A 690 -22.08 -11.75 -17.25
N VAL A 691 -21.24 -10.70 -17.14
CA VAL A 691 -21.58 -9.47 -16.41
C VAL A 691 -22.40 -8.57 -17.32
N ARG A 692 -23.37 -7.85 -16.76
CA ARG A 692 -24.30 -7.01 -17.52
C ARG A 692 -24.48 -5.61 -16.94
N ALA A 693 -24.67 -4.64 -17.81
CA ALA A 693 -25.04 -3.29 -17.40
C ALA A 693 -26.12 -2.72 -18.35
N ALA A 694 -27.10 -2.03 -17.78
CA ALA A 694 -28.08 -1.29 -18.54
C ALA A 694 -27.52 0.07 -18.95
N PHE A 695 -27.78 0.51 -20.17
CA PHE A 695 -27.51 1.85 -20.66
C PHE A 695 -28.79 2.54 -21.16
N THR A 696 -28.74 3.84 -21.37
CA THR A 696 -29.85 4.58 -21.97
C THR A 696 -29.35 5.38 -23.16
N ALA A 697 -29.98 5.19 -24.31
CA ALA A 697 -29.76 6.01 -25.49
C ALA A 697 -30.96 6.97 -25.66
N ILE A 698 -30.66 8.26 -25.82
CA ILE A 698 -31.66 9.32 -25.91
C ILE A 698 -31.53 10.00 -27.28
N TRP A 699 -32.58 9.86 -28.08
CA TRP A 699 -32.77 10.59 -29.32
C TRP A 699 -33.92 11.56 -29.12
N PRO A 700 -33.62 12.88 -28.98
CA PRO A 700 -34.65 13.90 -28.71
C PRO A 700 -35.76 13.95 -29.74
#